data_7b6c17f87ac95d99e1585555287560e3
#
_entry.id   7b6c17f87ac95d99e1585555287560e3
#
_cell.length_a   1.000
_cell.length_b   1.000
_cell.length_c   1.000
_cell.angle_alpha   90.00
_cell.angle_beta   90.00
_cell.angle_gamma   90.00
#
_symmetry.space_group_name_H-M   'P 1'
#
loop_
_entity.id
_entity.type
_entity.pdbx_description
1 polymer ?
#
loop_
_entity_poly.entity_id
_entity_poly.type
_entity_poly.pdbx_seq_one_letter_code
_entity_poly.pdbx_strand_id
1 'polypeptide(L)'
;MTEENNLSTKYNPQEVEAGRYQHWLEQDLFKPSGDKKAKPYSIVIPPPNVTGKLHLGHAWDTTLQDMLIRQKRMQGYDTLWLPGMDHAGIATQAKVEAKLREQGISRYDLGREKFIDQVWEWKEEYASHIREQWAKMGLSLDYSRERFTLDDGLSEAVRKVFVTLYEKGLIYRGEYIINWDPQARTALSDIEVIHKDIEGAFYHMSYELADGSGVVEIATTRPETMLGDTAIAVHPEDERYQALIGKKVILPLVNKEIPIIADEYVDMEFGTGVVKITPAHDPNDFEVGNRHDLPRVNVMDDDGTMNELAGKYAGMDRFAARKAIVQDLKEIGRLIKIDTMIHSVGHSERTGVVVEPRLSTQWFVKMAPLAKKAIDNQETDQAVEFFPPRFNQTFLRWMENVHDWVISRQLWWGHQIPAWYHKETGEMYVGMEAPADSENWVQDHDVLDTWFSSALWPFSTMGWPDTESEDYKRYFPTSTLVTGYDIIFFWVSRMIFQSLEFTGERPFENVLIHGLIRDEQGRKMSKSLGNGIDPMEVIEKYGADALRWFLSNGSAPGQDVRFSYEKMDASWNFINKIWNASRFVIMNIEGMTVEEIDLSGEKSVADRWILTRLNETIERVTELFDRFEFGEAGRQLYNFIWDDFCDWYIEMSKEVLYGDDAVSKQTTRSILVHTLDQILRLLHPIMPFVTEEIWEHIPHQGNSLVVAEYPVVRPEFDDETASKGMEVLKELIRAVRNIRSEVNTPLSKPITLLIKTNDAKIDQFLVENTSYIERFCNPEELTISSEITAPDLAMSAVLTGAEIFLPLAGLINIEEEIKRLEKELEKWTSEVKRVQGKLSNERFVSNAPEEVVEAERAKEKDYLEKQTAVKERIESLRTIQ
;
A
#
# COMPACT_ATOMS: atom_id res chain seq x y z
N MET A 1 49.58 10.24 -1.77
CA MET A 1 48.36 10.24 -0.96
C MET A 1 47.23 10.29 -1.95
N THR A 2 46.63 9.17 -2.11
CA THR A 2 45.72 8.86 -3.22
C THR A 2 44.35 9.48 -2.96
N GLU A 3 43.80 10.19 -3.97
CA GLU A 3 42.44 10.73 -4.02
C GLU A 3 41.35 9.64 -3.89
N GLU A 4 41.75 8.38 -3.67
CA GLU A 4 40.88 7.19 -3.75
C GLU A 4 40.02 6.92 -2.52
N ASN A 5 40.10 7.68 -1.44
CA ASN A 5 39.39 7.34 -0.19
C ASN A 5 38.33 8.39 0.25
N ASN A 6 38.00 9.35 -0.55
CA ASN A 6 37.03 10.39 -0.25
C ASN A 6 35.75 10.26 -1.09
N LEU A 7 34.60 10.26 -0.42
CA LEU A 7 33.31 10.43 -1.07
C LEU A 7 33.29 11.70 -1.95
N SER A 8 32.64 11.64 -3.10
CA SER A 8 32.45 12.80 -3.97
C SER A 8 31.82 13.99 -3.23
N THR A 9 32.07 15.21 -3.71
CA THR A 9 31.56 16.43 -3.05
C THR A 9 30.04 16.53 -3.10
N LYS A 10 29.39 15.82 -3.99
CA LYS A 10 27.93 15.76 -4.14
C LYS A 10 27.47 14.33 -4.23
N TYR A 11 26.37 14.02 -3.58
CA TYR A 11 25.69 12.74 -3.72
C TYR A 11 25.14 12.62 -5.16
N ASN A 12 25.51 11.54 -5.85
CA ASN A 12 24.98 11.15 -7.15
C ASN A 12 24.47 9.71 -7.09
N PRO A 13 23.16 9.49 -7.08
CA PRO A 13 22.60 8.14 -6.96
C PRO A 13 23.00 7.23 -8.12
N GLN A 14 23.14 7.74 -9.35
CA GLN A 14 23.52 6.93 -10.51
C GLN A 14 24.93 6.34 -10.36
N GLU A 15 25.86 7.08 -9.78
CA GLU A 15 27.21 6.58 -9.50
C GLU A 15 27.24 5.57 -8.35
N VAL A 16 26.47 5.84 -7.29
CA VAL A 16 26.37 4.99 -6.10
C VAL A 16 25.71 3.64 -6.40
N GLU A 17 24.70 3.64 -7.26
CA GLU A 17 23.93 2.45 -7.61
C GLU A 17 24.57 1.62 -8.73
N ALA A 18 25.46 2.21 -9.54
CA ALA A 18 26.06 1.56 -10.71
C ALA A 18 26.84 0.27 -10.33
N GLY A 19 26.41 -0.87 -10.87
CA GLY A 19 27.08 -2.17 -10.67
C GLY A 19 26.92 -2.78 -9.27
N ARG A 20 26.41 -2.03 -8.29
CA ARG A 20 26.30 -2.48 -6.89
C ARG A 20 25.43 -3.73 -6.73
N TYR A 21 24.27 -3.73 -7.35
CA TYR A 21 23.36 -4.86 -7.27
C TYR A 21 23.95 -6.13 -7.88
N GLN A 22 24.61 -6.02 -9.03
CA GLN A 22 25.29 -7.15 -9.66
C GLN A 22 26.41 -7.71 -8.78
N HIS A 23 27.15 -6.84 -8.11
CA HIS A 23 28.21 -7.23 -7.17
C HIS A 23 27.63 -8.06 -5.99
N TRP A 24 26.49 -7.64 -5.41
CA TRP A 24 25.82 -8.42 -4.36
C TRP A 24 25.35 -9.79 -4.83
N LEU A 25 24.83 -9.88 -6.07
CA LEU A 25 24.43 -11.16 -6.66
C LEU A 25 25.62 -12.10 -6.90
N GLU A 26 26.74 -11.59 -7.40
CA GLU A 26 27.95 -12.38 -7.67
C GLU A 26 28.58 -12.92 -6.39
N GLN A 27 28.35 -12.28 -5.26
CA GLN A 27 28.80 -12.75 -3.95
C GLN A 27 27.75 -13.62 -3.23
N ASP A 28 26.64 -13.97 -3.85
CA ASP A 28 25.55 -14.77 -3.27
C ASP A 28 24.97 -14.22 -1.94
N LEU A 29 25.01 -12.88 -1.74
CA LEU A 29 24.64 -12.27 -0.46
C LEU A 29 23.16 -12.35 -0.13
N PHE A 30 22.33 -12.67 -1.11
CA PHE A 30 20.87 -12.74 -0.96
C PHE A 30 20.36 -14.16 -0.69
N LYS A 31 21.22 -15.16 -0.77
CA LYS A 31 20.88 -16.54 -0.45
C LYS A 31 20.73 -16.74 1.05
N PRO A 32 19.93 -17.71 1.48
CA PRO A 32 19.93 -18.15 2.88
C PRO A 32 21.32 -18.50 3.35
N SER A 33 21.62 -18.25 4.63
CA SER A 33 22.94 -18.56 5.22
C SER A 33 23.25 -20.05 5.25
N GLY A 34 22.20 -20.90 5.26
CA GLY A 34 22.32 -22.33 5.43
C GLY A 34 22.72 -22.75 6.85
N ASP A 35 22.82 -21.84 7.78
CA ASP A 35 23.07 -22.15 9.18
C ASP A 35 21.82 -22.76 9.83
N LYS A 36 21.85 -24.08 10.02
CA LYS A 36 20.73 -24.82 10.61
C LYS A 36 20.46 -24.45 12.08
N LYS A 37 21.39 -23.78 12.76
CA LYS A 37 21.21 -23.29 14.12
C LYS A 37 20.50 -21.93 14.15
N ALA A 38 20.61 -21.16 13.09
CA ALA A 38 19.91 -19.89 12.96
C ALA A 38 18.40 -20.11 12.82
N LYS A 39 17.61 -19.22 13.40
CA LYS A 39 16.15 -19.23 13.23
C LYS A 39 15.81 -18.89 11.78
N PRO A 40 14.95 -19.66 11.08
CA PRO A 40 14.52 -19.31 9.75
C PRO A 40 13.58 -18.09 9.75
N TYR A 41 13.68 -17.28 8.71
CA TYR A 41 12.73 -16.22 8.41
C TYR A 41 12.47 -16.20 6.91
N SER A 42 11.23 -16.34 6.50
CA SER A 42 10.89 -16.48 5.09
C SER A 42 9.74 -15.58 4.67
N ILE A 43 9.87 -15.04 3.48
CA ILE A 43 8.81 -14.33 2.75
C ILE A 43 8.76 -14.91 1.34
N VAL A 44 7.55 -15.16 0.84
CA VAL A 44 7.31 -15.36 -0.59
C VAL A 44 6.78 -14.05 -1.15
N ILE A 45 7.38 -13.58 -2.24
CA ILE A 45 6.93 -12.33 -2.87
C ILE A 45 5.49 -12.49 -3.36
N PRO A 46 4.59 -11.50 -3.23
CA PRO A 46 3.38 -11.48 -4.01
C PRO A 46 3.74 -11.51 -5.49
N PRO A 47 3.45 -12.61 -6.20
CA PRO A 47 3.98 -12.79 -7.55
C PRO A 47 3.32 -11.79 -8.51
N PRO A 48 4.07 -10.84 -9.08
CA PRO A 48 3.48 -9.88 -10.00
C PRO A 48 3.00 -10.60 -11.27
N ASN A 49 1.91 -10.08 -11.81
CA ASN A 49 1.35 -10.52 -13.08
C ASN A 49 2.28 -10.16 -14.23
N VAL A 50 2.54 -11.10 -15.14
CA VAL A 50 3.35 -10.87 -16.35
C VAL A 50 2.59 -10.08 -17.43
N THR A 51 1.79 -9.11 -17.02
CA THR A 51 0.93 -8.28 -17.87
C THR A 51 1.52 -6.95 -18.28
N GLY A 52 2.63 -6.55 -17.68
CA GLY A 52 3.28 -5.27 -17.91
C GLY A 52 4.34 -4.96 -16.88
N LYS A 53 4.86 -3.73 -16.97
CA LYS A 53 5.84 -3.20 -16.02
C LYS A 53 5.22 -2.98 -14.63
N LEU A 54 6.04 -3.07 -13.60
CA LEU A 54 5.65 -2.79 -12.22
C LEU A 54 5.34 -1.29 -12.04
N HIS A 55 4.43 -0.99 -11.13
CA HIS A 55 4.05 0.37 -10.76
C HIS A 55 4.43 0.68 -9.30
N LEU A 56 4.17 1.91 -8.84
CA LEU A 56 4.53 2.34 -7.48
C LEU A 56 3.96 1.46 -6.35
N GLY A 57 2.78 0.88 -6.54
CA GLY A 57 2.21 -0.06 -5.57
C GLY A 57 3.08 -1.30 -5.36
N HIS A 58 3.61 -1.87 -6.45
CA HIS A 58 4.57 -2.98 -6.37
C HIS A 58 5.89 -2.55 -5.72
N ALA A 59 6.37 -1.33 -6.05
CA ALA A 59 7.58 -0.79 -5.45
C ALA A 59 7.42 -0.64 -3.92
N TRP A 60 6.24 -0.20 -3.46
CA TRP A 60 5.95 -0.09 -2.04
C TRP A 60 5.92 -1.46 -1.36
N ASP A 61 5.10 -2.36 -1.88
CA ASP A 61 4.95 -3.73 -1.40
C ASP A 61 6.31 -4.44 -1.21
N THR A 62 7.13 -4.42 -2.27
CA THR A 62 8.44 -5.07 -2.25
C THR A 62 9.48 -4.35 -1.39
N THR A 63 9.39 -3.01 -1.24
CA THR A 63 10.25 -2.28 -0.33
C THR A 63 10.03 -2.70 1.12
N LEU A 64 8.78 -2.85 1.56
CA LEU A 64 8.47 -3.30 2.91
C LEU A 64 9.00 -4.72 3.19
N GLN A 65 8.88 -5.60 2.22
CA GLN A 65 9.42 -6.97 2.31
C GLN A 65 10.95 -6.97 2.42
N ASP A 66 11.62 -6.20 1.56
CA ASP A 66 13.08 -6.13 1.55
C ASP A 66 13.64 -5.55 2.85
N MET A 67 12.95 -4.56 3.43
CA MET A 67 13.33 -4.00 4.73
C MET A 67 13.32 -5.08 5.82
N LEU A 68 12.28 -5.90 5.88
CA LEU A 68 12.17 -7.00 6.83
C LEU A 68 13.25 -8.05 6.60
N ILE A 69 13.44 -8.48 5.37
CA ILE A 69 14.44 -9.49 5.01
C ILE A 69 15.85 -9.00 5.33
N ARG A 70 16.20 -7.76 4.99
CA ARG A 70 17.52 -7.19 5.27
C ARG A 70 17.77 -7.07 6.78
N GLN A 71 16.78 -6.56 7.54
CA GLN A 71 16.92 -6.48 9.00
C GLN A 71 17.12 -7.88 9.62
N LYS A 72 16.26 -8.84 9.27
CA LYS A 72 16.33 -10.20 9.83
C LYS A 72 17.65 -10.90 9.45
N ARG A 73 18.14 -10.71 8.23
CA ARG A 73 19.46 -11.20 7.80
C ARG A 73 20.57 -10.64 8.69
N MET A 74 20.58 -9.33 8.90
CA MET A 74 21.56 -8.67 9.78
C MET A 74 21.42 -9.11 11.24
N GLN A 75 20.21 -9.47 11.69
CA GLN A 75 19.98 -10.05 13.02
C GLN A 75 20.42 -11.53 13.14
N GLY A 76 20.97 -12.11 12.09
CA GLY A 76 21.50 -13.47 12.10
C GLY A 76 20.47 -14.57 11.82
N TYR A 77 19.28 -14.22 11.32
CA TYR A 77 18.32 -15.22 10.85
C TYR A 77 18.79 -15.87 9.54
N ASP A 78 18.39 -17.11 9.34
CA ASP A 78 18.51 -17.79 8.06
C ASP A 78 17.32 -17.37 7.18
N THR A 79 17.57 -16.34 6.36
CA THR A 79 16.50 -15.66 5.62
C THR A 79 16.32 -16.22 4.21
N LEU A 80 15.07 -16.47 3.83
CA LEU A 80 14.68 -16.74 2.45
C LEU A 80 13.65 -15.72 1.97
N TRP A 81 13.97 -14.97 0.94
CA TRP A 81 13.00 -14.20 0.18
C TRP A 81 12.88 -14.78 -1.22
N LEU A 82 11.78 -15.51 -1.43
CA LEU A 82 11.56 -16.28 -2.66
C LEU A 82 10.88 -15.41 -3.71
N PRO A 83 11.51 -15.16 -4.88
CA PRO A 83 10.92 -14.45 -5.99
C PRO A 83 10.04 -15.35 -6.84
N GLY A 84 9.15 -14.71 -7.60
CA GLY A 84 8.38 -15.39 -8.63
C GLY A 84 7.35 -14.50 -9.26
N MET A 85 6.61 -15.05 -10.22
CA MET A 85 5.63 -14.33 -11.02
C MET A 85 4.39 -15.17 -11.24
N ASP A 86 3.27 -14.50 -11.47
CA ASP A 86 1.99 -15.12 -11.76
C ASP A 86 1.69 -15.06 -13.26
N HIS A 87 1.16 -16.16 -13.78
CA HIS A 87 0.76 -16.26 -15.19
C HIS A 87 -0.46 -15.38 -15.53
N ALA A 88 -1.27 -15.01 -14.52
CA ALA A 88 -2.38 -14.06 -14.62
C ALA A 88 -3.34 -14.35 -15.80
N GLY A 89 -3.94 -15.51 -15.78
CA GLY A 89 -4.75 -16.09 -16.86
C GLY A 89 -5.48 -15.11 -17.79
N ILE A 90 -6.58 -14.52 -17.33
CA ILE A 90 -7.40 -13.58 -18.12
C ILE A 90 -6.59 -12.37 -18.59
N ALA A 91 -5.84 -11.77 -17.66
CA ALA A 91 -5.17 -10.49 -17.92
C ALA A 91 -4.03 -10.63 -18.93
N THR A 92 -3.21 -11.68 -18.82
CA THR A 92 -2.11 -11.94 -19.76
C THR A 92 -2.65 -12.34 -21.14
N GLN A 93 -3.63 -13.23 -21.17
CA GLN A 93 -4.26 -13.63 -22.44
C GLN A 93 -4.86 -12.42 -23.17
N ALA A 94 -5.59 -11.55 -22.47
CA ALA A 94 -6.17 -10.35 -23.04
C ALA A 94 -5.12 -9.40 -23.64
N LYS A 95 -3.94 -9.30 -23.01
CA LYS A 95 -2.81 -8.48 -23.50
C LYS A 95 -2.25 -9.06 -24.81
N VAL A 96 -2.03 -10.36 -24.88
CA VAL A 96 -1.51 -11.02 -26.07
C VAL A 96 -2.54 -10.97 -27.19
N GLU A 97 -3.82 -11.20 -26.91
CA GLU A 97 -4.91 -11.05 -27.90
C GLU A 97 -5.00 -9.61 -28.44
N ALA A 98 -4.81 -8.59 -27.58
CA ALA A 98 -4.78 -7.20 -28.04
C ALA A 98 -3.60 -6.92 -28.98
N LYS A 99 -2.40 -7.42 -28.65
CA LYS A 99 -1.20 -7.31 -29.50
C LYS A 99 -1.40 -8.00 -30.86
N LEU A 100 -2.00 -9.18 -30.88
CA LEU A 100 -2.32 -9.91 -32.11
C LEU A 100 -3.38 -9.19 -32.94
N ARG A 101 -4.39 -8.60 -32.32
CA ARG A 101 -5.45 -7.84 -32.99
C ARG A 101 -4.92 -6.62 -33.72
N GLU A 102 -3.91 -5.95 -33.18
CA GLU A 102 -3.21 -4.85 -33.87
C GLU A 102 -2.56 -5.32 -35.19
N GLN A 103 -2.23 -6.61 -35.29
CA GLN A 103 -1.72 -7.26 -36.49
C GLN A 103 -2.81 -7.88 -37.38
N GLY A 104 -4.08 -7.73 -37.00
CA GLY A 104 -5.22 -8.33 -37.68
C GLY A 104 -5.35 -9.85 -37.47
N ILE A 105 -4.75 -10.41 -36.43
CA ILE A 105 -4.74 -11.84 -36.14
C ILE A 105 -5.61 -12.15 -34.92
N SER A 106 -6.47 -13.15 -35.01
CA SER A 106 -7.23 -13.72 -33.90
C SER A 106 -6.50 -14.96 -33.35
N ARG A 107 -6.66 -15.25 -32.05
CA ARG A 107 -6.18 -16.50 -31.47
C ARG A 107 -6.71 -17.73 -32.17
N TYR A 108 -7.91 -17.65 -32.73
CA TYR A 108 -8.55 -18.76 -33.49
C TYR A 108 -7.86 -19.01 -34.83
N ASP A 109 -7.26 -17.99 -35.44
CA ASP A 109 -6.46 -18.14 -36.67
C ASP A 109 -5.15 -18.90 -36.40
N LEU A 110 -4.58 -18.73 -35.21
CA LEU A 110 -3.35 -19.42 -34.79
C LEU A 110 -3.60 -20.86 -34.33
N GLY A 111 -4.73 -21.09 -33.65
CA GLY A 111 -4.97 -22.30 -32.89
C GLY A 111 -4.29 -22.26 -31.50
N ARG A 112 -4.72 -23.17 -30.61
CA ARG A 112 -4.34 -23.15 -29.19
C ARG A 112 -2.83 -23.23 -28.96
N GLU A 113 -2.14 -24.16 -29.58
CA GLU A 113 -0.70 -24.39 -29.37
C GLU A 113 0.12 -23.15 -29.74
N LYS A 114 -0.07 -22.64 -30.97
CA LYS A 114 0.69 -21.46 -31.44
C LYS A 114 0.35 -20.19 -30.64
N PHE A 115 -0.89 -20.07 -30.20
CA PHE A 115 -1.27 -18.96 -29.34
C PHE A 115 -0.56 -19.05 -27.97
N ILE A 116 -0.50 -20.23 -27.37
CA ILE A 116 0.21 -20.44 -26.10
C ILE A 116 1.70 -20.13 -26.25
N ASP A 117 2.33 -20.52 -27.38
CA ASP A 117 3.73 -20.14 -27.66
C ASP A 117 3.92 -18.61 -27.66
N GLN A 118 3.01 -17.86 -28.26
CA GLN A 118 3.04 -16.39 -28.21
C GLN A 118 2.91 -15.83 -26.81
N VAL A 119 2.12 -16.49 -25.96
CA VAL A 119 1.98 -16.06 -24.55
C VAL A 119 3.24 -16.35 -23.75
N TRP A 120 3.93 -17.49 -24.02
CA TRP A 120 5.21 -17.78 -23.42
C TRP A 120 6.32 -16.78 -23.82
N GLU A 121 6.36 -16.38 -25.10
CA GLU A 121 7.28 -15.32 -25.56
C GLU A 121 7.00 -13.98 -24.82
N TRP A 122 5.73 -13.60 -24.71
CA TRP A 122 5.30 -12.45 -23.95
C TRP A 122 5.75 -12.53 -22.49
N LYS A 123 5.54 -13.69 -21.84
CA LYS A 123 5.95 -13.93 -20.45
C LYS A 123 7.45 -13.73 -20.25
N GLU A 124 8.29 -14.27 -21.15
CA GLU A 124 9.75 -14.11 -21.02
C GLU A 124 10.18 -12.65 -21.17
N GLU A 125 9.60 -11.92 -22.11
CA GLU A 125 9.85 -10.49 -22.30
C GLU A 125 9.55 -9.70 -21.01
N TYR A 126 8.33 -9.88 -20.47
CA TYR A 126 7.93 -9.11 -19.28
C TYR A 126 8.57 -9.58 -17.99
N ALA A 127 8.91 -10.86 -17.88
CA ALA A 127 9.68 -11.38 -16.76
C ALA A 127 11.07 -10.74 -16.70
N SER A 128 11.72 -10.54 -17.84
CA SER A 128 13.00 -9.83 -17.91
C SER A 128 12.87 -8.39 -17.41
N HIS A 129 11.86 -7.66 -17.87
CA HIS A 129 11.60 -6.29 -17.39
C HIS A 129 11.33 -6.21 -15.89
N ILE A 130 10.57 -7.15 -15.35
CA ILE A 130 10.29 -7.20 -13.91
C ILE A 130 11.58 -7.43 -13.11
N ARG A 131 12.45 -8.37 -13.54
CA ARG A 131 13.75 -8.60 -12.88
C ARG A 131 14.65 -7.38 -12.94
N GLU A 132 14.67 -6.64 -14.06
CA GLU A 132 15.41 -5.38 -14.18
C GLU A 132 14.88 -4.32 -13.21
N GLN A 133 13.56 -4.21 -13.06
CA GLN A 133 12.95 -3.29 -12.10
C GLN A 133 13.27 -3.68 -10.65
N TRP A 134 13.23 -4.97 -10.30
CA TRP A 134 13.64 -5.46 -9.00
C TRP A 134 15.12 -5.15 -8.70
N ALA A 135 15.99 -5.31 -9.70
CA ALA A 135 17.40 -4.98 -9.57
C ALA A 135 17.62 -3.50 -9.32
N LYS A 136 16.93 -2.62 -10.05
CA LYS A 136 17.00 -1.16 -9.85
C LYS A 136 16.46 -0.72 -8.50
N MET A 137 15.45 -1.42 -7.96
CA MET A 137 14.94 -1.21 -6.61
C MET A 137 15.89 -1.71 -5.51
N GLY A 138 16.88 -2.53 -5.85
CA GLY A 138 17.82 -3.11 -4.90
C GLY A 138 17.24 -4.25 -4.06
N LEU A 139 16.28 -5.01 -4.58
CA LEU A 139 15.58 -6.06 -3.83
C LEU A 139 16.46 -7.30 -3.61
N SER A 140 16.62 -7.73 -2.37
CA SER A 140 17.50 -8.83 -1.97
C SER A 140 16.84 -10.20 -2.13
N LEU A 141 16.36 -10.50 -3.35
CA LEU A 141 15.69 -11.74 -3.73
C LEU A 141 16.69 -12.88 -4.02
N ASP A 142 16.35 -14.11 -3.61
CA ASP A 142 17.11 -15.31 -3.98
C ASP A 142 16.63 -15.88 -5.31
N TYR A 143 17.19 -15.41 -6.41
CA TYR A 143 16.82 -15.85 -7.76
C TYR A 143 17.09 -17.34 -8.05
N SER A 144 17.90 -18.01 -7.25
CA SER A 144 18.12 -19.45 -7.41
C SER A 144 16.86 -20.27 -7.11
N ARG A 145 15.89 -19.65 -6.43
CA ARG A 145 14.58 -20.22 -6.07
C ARG A 145 13.41 -19.56 -6.76
N GLU A 146 13.67 -18.80 -7.84
CA GLU A 146 12.59 -18.14 -8.59
C GLU A 146 11.59 -19.16 -9.12
N ARG A 147 10.29 -18.88 -8.93
CA ARG A 147 9.18 -19.74 -9.35
C ARG A 147 8.23 -18.98 -10.28
N PHE A 148 7.49 -19.75 -11.04
CA PHE A 148 6.41 -19.29 -11.91
C PHE A 148 5.18 -20.18 -11.73
N THR A 149 4.00 -19.57 -11.64
CA THR A 149 2.76 -20.34 -11.33
C THR A 149 2.42 -21.44 -12.32
N LEU A 150 2.98 -21.40 -13.55
CA LEU A 150 2.85 -22.47 -14.56
C LEU A 150 4.10 -23.34 -14.70
N ASP A 151 5.09 -23.25 -13.79
CA ASP A 151 6.21 -24.19 -13.83
C ASP A 151 5.76 -25.64 -13.50
N ASP A 152 6.59 -26.60 -13.81
CA ASP A 152 6.21 -28.02 -13.68
C ASP A 152 5.83 -28.42 -12.25
N GLY A 153 6.58 -27.96 -11.25
CA GLY A 153 6.32 -28.28 -9.85
C GLY A 153 5.02 -27.64 -9.32
N LEU A 154 4.77 -26.38 -9.67
CA LEU A 154 3.53 -25.72 -9.29
C LEU A 154 2.33 -26.30 -10.05
N SER A 155 2.51 -26.71 -11.30
CA SER A 155 1.47 -27.36 -12.08
C SER A 155 1.10 -28.74 -11.51
N GLU A 156 2.07 -29.50 -11.01
CA GLU A 156 1.82 -30.74 -10.27
C GLU A 156 1.02 -30.48 -8.99
N ALA A 157 1.40 -29.46 -8.21
CA ALA A 157 0.69 -29.07 -7.01
C ALA A 157 -0.78 -28.71 -7.31
N VAL A 158 -1.02 -27.93 -8.36
CA VAL A 158 -2.37 -27.54 -8.79
C VAL A 158 -3.22 -28.76 -9.15
N ARG A 159 -2.68 -29.70 -9.96
CA ARG A 159 -3.39 -30.96 -10.27
C ARG A 159 -3.69 -31.77 -9.01
N LYS A 160 -2.73 -31.87 -8.10
CA LYS A 160 -2.91 -32.59 -6.83
C LYS A 160 -4.05 -31.99 -6.00
N VAL A 161 -4.09 -30.68 -5.89
CA VAL A 161 -5.15 -29.93 -5.16
C VAL A 161 -6.52 -30.19 -5.80
N PHE A 162 -6.62 -30.03 -7.13
CA PHE A 162 -7.87 -30.23 -7.84
C PHE A 162 -8.41 -31.67 -7.65
N VAL A 163 -7.59 -32.66 -7.93
CA VAL A 163 -7.97 -34.08 -7.81
C VAL A 163 -8.37 -34.42 -6.37
N THR A 164 -7.61 -33.98 -5.38
CA THR A 164 -7.90 -34.25 -3.97
C THR A 164 -9.22 -33.60 -3.52
N LEU A 165 -9.48 -32.35 -3.92
CA LEU A 165 -10.76 -31.67 -3.59
C LEU A 165 -11.94 -32.35 -4.30
N TYR A 166 -11.75 -32.81 -5.54
CA TYR A 166 -12.77 -33.57 -6.25
C TYR A 166 -13.09 -34.90 -5.57
N GLU A 167 -12.08 -35.68 -5.19
CA GLU A 167 -12.25 -36.95 -4.45
C GLU A 167 -12.95 -36.74 -3.11
N LYS A 168 -12.72 -35.62 -2.44
CA LYS A 168 -13.41 -35.25 -1.20
C LYS A 168 -14.84 -34.72 -1.45
N GLY A 169 -15.29 -34.60 -2.70
CA GLY A 169 -16.59 -34.02 -3.05
C GLY A 169 -16.69 -32.51 -2.81
N LEU A 170 -15.54 -31.80 -2.67
CA LEU A 170 -15.47 -30.36 -2.51
C LEU A 170 -15.35 -29.60 -3.84
N ILE A 171 -14.96 -30.27 -4.91
CA ILE A 171 -15.08 -29.79 -6.28
C ILE A 171 -16.20 -30.53 -6.98
N TYR A 172 -17.05 -29.81 -7.69
CA TYR A 172 -18.15 -30.34 -8.47
C TYR A 172 -18.36 -29.54 -9.76
N ARG A 173 -19.00 -30.16 -10.74
CA ARG A 173 -19.41 -29.55 -12.01
C ARG A 173 -20.92 -29.41 -12.03
N GLY A 174 -21.42 -28.22 -12.35
CA GLY A 174 -22.85 -27.94 -12.32
C GLY A 174 -23.23 -26.79 -13.25
N GLU A 175 -24.53 -26.73 -13.56
CA GLU A 175 -25.10 -25.65 -14.35
C GLU A 175 -25.78 -24.62 -13.45
N TYR A 176 -25.25 -23.41 -13.45
CA TYR A 176 -25.74 -22.27 -12.64
C TYR A 176 -25.69 -20.97 -13.44
N ILE A 177 -26.42 -19.97 -12.94
CA ILE A 177 -26.20 -18.60 -13.40
C ILE A 177 -24.89 -18.09 -12.81
N ILE A 178 -24.01 -17.66 -13.69
CA ILE A 178 -22.69 -17.11 -13.34
C ILE A 178 -22.51 -15.72 -13.91
N ASN A 179 -21.58 -14.96 -13.36
CA ASN A 179 -21.12 -13.71 -13.95
C ASN A 179 -20.27 -14.02 -15.19
N TRP A 180 -20.64 -13.45 -16.32
CA TRP A 180 -19.95 -13.68 -17.58
C TRP A 180 -19.41 -12.39 -18.16
N ASP A 181 -18.15 -12.42 -18.59
CA ASP A 181 -17.54 -11.32 -19.36
C ASP A 181 -17.70 -11.59 -20.86
N PRO A 182 -18.58 -10.87 -21.55
CA PRO A 182 -18.84 -11.14 -22.98
C PRO A 182 -17.70 -10.68 -23.89
N GLN A 183 -16.82 -9.78 -23.45
CA GLN A 183 -15.65 -9.38 -24.22
C GLN A 183 -14.51 -10.40 -24.10
N ALA A 184 -14.21 -10.86 -22.90
CA ALA A 184 -13.23 -11.91 -22.65
C ALA A 184 -13.79 -13.31 -22.97
N ARG A 185 -15.11 -13.44 -23.07
CA ARG A 185 -15.86 -14.71 -23.29
C ARG A 185 -15.52 -15.77 -22.23
N THR A 186 -15.56 -15.37 -20.97
CA THR A 186 -15.23 -16.26 -19.84
C THR A 186 -16.06 -15.95 -18.62
N ALA A 187 -16.20 -16.95 -17.73
CA ALA A 187 -16.76 -16.81 -16.42
C ALA A 187 -15.91 -15.91 -15.53
N LEU A 188 -16.58 -15.21 -14.63
CA LEU A 188 -15.97 -14.40 -13.56
C LEU A 188 -16.46 -14.92 -12.21
N SER A 189 -15.65 -14.81 -11.18
CA SER A 189 -16.09 -14.94 -9.81
C SER A 189 -16.78 -13.65 -9.33
N ASP A 190 -17.59 -13.72 -8.26
CA ASP A 190 -18.35 -12.56 -7.77
C ASP A 190 -17.46 -11.38 -7.39
N ILE A 191 -16.27 -11.65 -6.86
CA ILE A 191 -15.31 -10.63 -6.45
C ILE A 191 -14.60 -9.94 -7.63
N GLU A 192 -14.70 -10.47 -8.85
CA GLU A 192 -14.19 -9.84 -10.08
C GLU A 192 -15.21 -8.89 -10.72
N VAL A 193 -16.37 -8.67 -10.07
CA VAL A 193 -17.44 -7.79 -10.54
C VAL A 193 -17.46 -6.51 -9.72
N ILE A 194 -17.22 -5.38 -10.39
CA ILE A 194 -17.28 -4.04 -9.80
C ILE A 194 -18.62 -3.41 -10.12
N HIS A 195 -19.37 -3.05 -9.10
CA HIS A 195 -20.65 -2.37 -9.26
C HIS A 195 -20.44 -0.87 -9.45
N LYS A 196 -21.07 -0.31 -10.48
CA LYS A 196 -21.05 1.11 -10.79
C LYS A 196 -22.47 1.61 -10.94
N ASP A 197 -22.73 2.78 -10.36
CA ASP A 197 -24.00 3.47 -10.56
C ASP A 197 -24.00 4.11 -11.95
N ILE A 198 -24.93 3.70 -12.78
CA ILE A 198 -25.12 4.21 -14.16
C ILE A 198 -26.53 4.68 -14.37
N GLU A 199 -26.69 5.61 -15.32
CA GLU A 199 -28.02 6.00 -15.82
C GLU A 199 -28.61 4.85 -16.63
N GLY A 200 -29.81 4.46 -16.28
CA GLY A 200 -30.62 3.46 -16.94
C GLY A 200 -32.08 3.82 -16.96
N ALA A 201 -32.90 2.86 -17.26
CA ALA A 201 -34.34 3.06 -17.28
C ALA A 201 -35.10 1.82 -16.80
N PHE A 202 -36.24 2.08 -16.23
CA PHE A 202 -37.26 1.07 -15.90
C PHE A 202 -38.32 1.09 -16.98
N TYR A 203 -38.37 0.04 -17.77
CA TYR A 203 -39.27 -0.08 -18.91
C TYR A 203 -40.54 -0.78 -18.46
N HIS A 204 -41.66 -0.07 -18.51
CA HIS A 204 -42.99 -0.58 -18.18
C HIS A 204 -43.66 -1.10 -19.42
N MET A 205 -44.09 -2.36 -19.40
CA MET A 205 -44.74 -3.00 -20.56
C MET A 205 -45.91 -3.87 -20.13
N SER A 206 -46.84 -4.11 -21.04
CA SER A 206 -48.02 -4.92 -20.78
C SER A 206 -47.93 -6.29 -21.46
N TYR A 207 -48.24 -7.34 -20.70
CA TYR A 207 -48.42 -8.69 -21.18
C TYR A 207 -49.92 -9.00 -21.19
N GLU A 208 -50.43 -9.44 -22.32
CA GLU A 208 -51.83 -9.76 -22.49
C GLU A 208 -52.19 -11.11 -21.84
N LEU A 209 -53.30 -11.19 -21.12
CA LEU A 209 -53.79 -12.48 -20.63
C LEU A 209 -54.22 -13.37 -21.81
N ALA A 210 -53.81 -14.65 -21.77
CA ALA A 210 -54.08 -15.59 -22.85
C ALA A 210 -55.57 -15.82 -23.10
N ASP A 211 -56.42 -15.60 -22.09
CA ASP A 211 -57.89 -15.68 -22.19
C ASP A 211 -58.52 -14.36 -22.74
N GLY A 212 -57.70 -13.36 -23.04
CA GLY A 212 -58.18 -12.09 -23.57
C GLY A 212 -58.88 -11.18 -22.53
N SER A 213 -58.87 -11.53 -21.25
CA SER A 213 -59.60 -10.80 -20.20
C SER A 213 -58.93 -9.53 -19.73
N GLY A 214 -57.70 -9.22 -20.15
CA GLY A 214 -56.98 -8.01 -19.75
C GLY A 214 -55.49 -8.09 -20.03
N VAL A 215 -54.76 -7.18 -19.38
CA VAL A 215 -53.29 -7.10 -19.46
C VAL A 215 -52.69 -7.06 -18.07
N VAL A 216 -51.46 -7.52 -17.94
CA VAL A 216 -50.65 -7.41 -16.72
C VAL A 216 -49.45 -6.51 -17.04
N GLU A 217 -49.24 -5.48 -16.20
CA GLU A 217 -48.12 -4.58 -16.32
C GLU A 217 -46.91 -5.17 -15.60
N ILE A 218 -45.78 -5.20 -16.29
CA ILE A 218 -44.49 -5.53 -15.71
C ILE A 218 -43.50 -4.39 -15.96
N ALA A 219 -42.46 -4.32 -15.16
CA ALA A 219 -41.38 -3.38 -15.37
C ALA A 219 -40.01 -4.06 -15.23
N THR A 220 -39.09 -3.71 -16.12
CA THR A 220 -37.75 -4.29 -16.14
C THR A 220 -36.68 -3.27 -16.55
N THR A 221 -35.47 -3.44 -16.05
CA THR A 221 -34.29 -2.69 -16.52
C THR A 221 -33.64 -3.33 -17.75
N ARG A 222 -34.01 -4.57 -18.07
CA ARG A 222 -33.41 -5.40 -19.11
C ARG A 222 -34.42 -5.97 -20.11
N PRO A 223 -34.99 -5.12 -20.99
CA PRO A 223 -36.01 -5.59 -21.97
C PRO A 223 -35.53 -6.68 -22.92
N GLU A 224 -34.22 -6.72 -23.21
CA GLU A 224 -33.61 -7.71 -24.11
C GLU A 224 -33.75 -9.14 -23.60
N THR A 225 -33.79 -9.35 -22.28
CA THR A 225 -33.94 -10.70 -21.73
C THR A 225 -35.37 -11.21 -21.71
N MET A 226 -36.37 -10.34 -21.96
CA MET A 226 -37.78 -10.74 -22.00
C MET A 226 -38.06 -11.84 -23.01
N LEU A 227 -37.27 -11.92 -24.09
CA LEU A 227 -37.44 -12.95 -25.10
C LEU A 227 -37.26 -14.37 -24.55
N GLY A 228 -36.56 -14.49 -23.43
CA GLY A 228 -36.33 -15.74 -22.69
C GLY A 228 -37.26 -15.94 -21.48
N ASP A 229 -38.28 -15.10 -21.30
CA ASP A 229 -39.20 -15.26 -20.19
C ASP A 229 -39.95 -16.58 -20.22
N THR A 230 -40.04 -17.25 -19.07
CA THR A 230 -40.73 -18.54 -18.93
C THR A 230 -41.89 -18.49 -17.93
N ALA A 231 -42.01 -17.40 -17.18
CA ALA A 231 -43.13 -17.09 -16.32
C ALA A 231 -43.19 -15.59 -16.02
N ILE A 232 -44.27 -15.13 -15.43
CA ILE A 232 -44.32 -13.95 -14.57
C ILE A 232 -44.73 -14.40 -13.20
N ALA A 233 -44.19 -13.69 -12.16
CA ALA A 233 -44.45 -14.00 -10.75
C ALA A 233 -45.14 -12.84 -10.06
N VAL A 234 -46.04 -13.18 -9.13
CA VAL A 234 -46.72 -12.25 -8.22
C VAL A 234 -46.56 -12.78 -6.80
N HIS A 235 -46.64 -11.91 -5.81
CA HIS A 235 -46.62 -12.34 -4.42
C HIS A 235 -47.95 -13.07 -4.09
N PRO A 236 -47.94 -14.22 -3.37
CA PRO A 236 -49.14 -14.98 -3.09
C PRO A 236 -50.21 -14.22 -2.27
N GLU A 237 -49.79 -13.24 -1.48
CA GLU A 237 -50.66 -12.38 -0.67
C GLU A 237 -51.12 -11.08 -1.36
N ASP A 238 -50.64 -10.79 -2.57
CA ASP A 238 -50.99 -9.57 -3.28
C ASP A 238 -52.43 -9.68 -3.85
N GLU A 239 -53.37 -9.06 -3.16
CA GLU A 239 -54.80 -9.07 -3.54
C GLU A 239 -55.04 -8.58 -4.98
N ARG A 240 -54.19 -7.72 -5.53
CA ARG A 240 -54.28 -7.19 -6.91
C ARG A 240 -54.20 -8.30 -7.97
N TYR A 241 -53.46 -9.34 -7.66
CA TYR A 241 -53.07 -10.37 -8.63
C TYR A 241 -53.47 -11.79 -8.24
N GLN A 242 -54.00 -12.04 -7.06
CA GLN A 242 -54.41 -13.39 -6.58
C GLN A 242 -55.30 -14.11 -7.59
N ALA A 243 -56.25 -13.42 -8.19
CA ALA A 243 -57.15 -13.99 -9.18
C ALA A 243 -56.50 -14.39 -10.53
N LEU A 244 -55.28 -13.96 -10.74
CA LEU A 244 -54.48 -14.24 -11.92
C LEU A 244 -53.54 -15.43 -11.76
N ILE A 245 -53.28 -15.88 -10.56
CA ILE A 245 -52.38 -16.99 -10.30
C ILE A 245 -52.91 -18.27 -10.98
N GLY A 246 -52.02 -18.90 -11.73
CA GLY A 246 -52.36 -20.10 -12.51
C GLY A 246 -52.90 -19.81 -13.90
N LYS A 247 -53.26 -18.56 -14.21
CA LYS A 247 -53.53 -18.12 -15.60
C LYS A 247 -52.24 -18.01 -16.41
N LYS A 248 -52.38 -17.71 -17.69
CA LYS A 248 -51.28 -17.50 -18.61
C LYS A 248 -51.32 -16.11 -19.21
N VAL A 249 -50.13 -15.59 -19.56
CA VAL A 249 -49.97 -14.40 -20.38
C VAL A 249 -49.30 -14.75 -21.70
N ILE A 250 -49.49 -13.91 -22.72
CA ILE A 250 -48.79 -13.98 -23.98
C ILE A 250 -47.54 -13.13 -23.93
N LEU A 251 -46.38 -13.73 -24.03
CA LEU A 251 -45.09 -13.04 -24.10
C LEU A 251 -45.04 -12.15 -25.37
N PRO A 252 -45.00 -10.84 -25.26
CA PRO A 252 -44.94 -9.95 -26.42
C PRO A 252 -43.79 -10.27 -27.34
N LEU A 253 -43.97 -10.00 -28.65
CA LEU A 253 -42.98 -10.24 -29.72
C LEU A 253 -42.66 -11.70 -30.00
N VAL A 254 -42.71 -12.58 -29.00
CA VAL A 254 -42.49 -14.03 -29.14
C VAL A 254 -43.81 -14.78 -29.40
N ASN A 255 -44.92 -14.23 -28.91
CA ASN A 255 -46.26 -14.82 -29.03
C ASN A 255 -46.39 -16.23 -28.41
N LYS A 256 -45.70 -16.46 -27.31
CA LYS A 256 -45.72 -17.71 -26.52
C LYS A 256 -46.53 -17.50 -25.23
N GLU A 257 -47.32 -18.49 -24.87
CA GLU A 257 -47.99 -18.52 -23.57
C GLU A 257 -47.00 -18.89 -22.46
N ILE A 258 -46.95 -18.09 -21.40
CA ILE A 258 -46.21 -18.37 -20.20
C ILE A 258 -47.09 -18.25 -18.94
N PRO A 259 -46.88 -19.03 -17.88
CA PRO A 259 -47.71 -19.05 -16.69
C PRO A 259 -47.52 -17.86 -15.80
N ILE A 260 -48.54 -17.51 -15.05
CA ILE A 260 -48.49 -16.60 -13.88
C ILE A 260 -48.33 -17.49 -12.63
N ILE A 261 -47.20 -17.35 -11.95
CA ILE A 261 -46.88 -18.10 -10.74
C ILE A 261 -46.93 -17.24 -9.49
N ALA A 262 -47.05 -17.86 -8.33
CA ALA A 262 -46.97 -17.17 -7.04
C ALA A 262 -45.65 -17.53 -6.36
N ASP A 263 -44.89 -16.52 -5.96
CA ASP A 263 -43.62 -16.70 -5.26
C ASP A 263 -43.43 -15.56 -4.25
N GLU A 264 -43.02 -15.91 -3.01
CA GLU A 264 -42.75 -14.96 -1.92
C GLU A 264 -41.54 -14.05 -2.21
N TYR A 265 -40.71 -14.36 -3.20
CA TYR A 265 -39.61 -13.52 -3.67
C TYR A 265 -40.07 -12.16 -4.16
N VAL A 266 -41.31 -12.05 -4.70
CA VAL A 266 -41.83 -10.81 -5.27
C VAL A 266 -42.13 -9.79 -4.18
N ASP A 267 -41.54 -8.60 -4.29
CA ASP A 267 -41.89 -7.47 -3.44
C ASP A 267 -43.14 -6.77 -4.00
N MET A 268 -44.21 -6.78 -3.20
CA MET A 268 -45.51 -6.19 -3.57
C MET A 268 -45.46 -4.67 -3.75
N GLU A 269 -44.52 -3.99 -3.12
CA GLU A 269 -44.40 -2.52 -3.12
C GLU A 269 -43.39 -2.02 -4.15
N PHE A 270 -42.54 -2.92 -4.68
CA PHE A 270 -41.55 -2.56 -5.67
C PHE A 270 -42.09 -2.65 -7.11
N GLY A 271 -41.95 -1.56 -7.88
CA GLY A 271 -42.37 -1.50 -9.29
C GLY A 271 -43.88 -1.69 -9.44
N THR A 272 -44.27 -2.72 -10.20
CA THR A 272 -45.68 -3.07 -10.43
C THR A 272 -46.21 -4.15 -9.46
N GLY A 273 -45.33 -4.74 -8.65
CA GLY A 273 -45.62 -5.95 -7.87
C GLY A 273 -45.69 -7.22 -8.74
N VAL A 274 -45.31 -7.15 -10.01
CA VAL A 274 -45.22 -8.28 -10.92
C VAL A 274 -43.80 -8.33 -11.53
N VAL A 275 -43.19 -9.47 -11.45
CA VAL A 275 -41.81 -9.70 -11.92
C VAL A 275 -41.80 -10.69 -13.06
N LYS A 276 -41.15 -10.35 -14.18
CA LYS A 276 -40.84 -11.32 -15.24
C LYS A 276 -39.80 -12.31 -14.74
N ILE A 277 -39.91 -13.55 -15.10
CA ILE A 277 -39.00 -14.60 -14.69
C ILE A 277 -38.24 -15.14 -15.89
N THR A 278 -36.91 -14.88 -15.91
CA THR A 278 -36.01 -15.30 -16.97
C THR A 278 -34.87 -16.13 -16.36
N PRO A 279 -35.09 -17.43 -16.09
CA PRO A 279 -34.15 -18.26 -15.31
C PRO A 279 -32.76 -18.38 -15.90
N ALA A 280 -32.59 -18.15 -17.22
CA ALA A 280 -31.29 -18.22 -17.87
C ALA A 280 -30.47 -16.92 -17.82
N HIS A 281 -31.04 -15.79 -17.33
CA HIS A 281 -30.41 -14.46 -17.41
C HIS A 281 -30.44 -13.66 -16.11
N ASP A 282 -30.93 -14.21 -15.02
CA ASP A 282 -30.95 -13.56 -13.71
C ASP A 282 -30.79 -14.58 -12.60
N PRO A 283 -29.91 -14.36 -11.59
CA PRO A 283 -29.68 -15.32 -10.51
C PRO A 283 -30.90 -15.58 -9.64
N ASN A 284 -31.69 -14.54 -9.34
CA ASN A 284 -32.91 -14.70 -8.55
C ASN A 284 -33.99 -15.43 -9.33
N ASP A 285 -34.14 -15.11 -10.61
CA ASP A 285 -35.06 -15.79 -11.50
C ASP A 285 -34.69 -17.28 -11.70
N PHE A 286 -33.41 -17.60 -11.68
CA PHE A 286 -32.91 -18.97 -11.70
C PHE A 286 -33.41 -19.76 -10.47
N GLU A 287 -33.32 -19.19 -9.28
CA GLU A 287 -33.81 -19.82 -8.05
C GLU A 287 -35.33 -19.99 -8.05
N VAL A 288 -36.07 -18.97 -8.52
CA VAL A 288 -37.52 -19.08 -8.73
C VAL A 288 -37.83 -20.17 -9.74
N GLY A 289 -37.07 -20.21 -10.84
CA GLY A 289 -37.19 -21.25 -11.86
C GLY A 289 -36.99 -22.67 -11.32
N ASN A 290 -36.06 -22.87 -10.42
CA ASN A 290 -35.80 -24.13 -9.76
C ASN A 290 -36.98 -24.54 -8.84
N ARG A 291 -37.55 -23.59 -8.09
CA ARG A 291 -38.71 -23.88 -7.20
C ARG A 291 -39.99 -24.26 -7.96
N HIS A 292 -40.15 -23.72 -9.18
CA HIS A 292 -41.33 -23.88 -10.01
C HIS A 292 -41.12 -24.78 -11.22
N ASP A 293 -39.96 -25.42 -11.35
CA ASP A 293 -39.57 -26.28 -12.47
C ASP A 293 -39.79 -25.60 -13.86
N LEU A 294 -39.35 -24.31 -13.96
CA LEU A 294 -39.48 -23.53 -15.16
C LEU A 294 -38.41 -23.86 -16.19
N PRO A 295 -38.73 -23.80 -17.50
CA PRO A 295 -37.72 -23.91 -18.56
C PRO A 295 -36.66 -22.82 -18.48
N ARG A 296 -35.45 -23.11 -18.91
CA ARG A 296 -34.32 -22.18 -18.97
C ARG A 296 -34.04 -21.86 -20.42
N VAL A 297 -34.40 -20.65 -20.86
CA VAL A 297 -34.26 -20.17 -22.24
C VAL A 297 -33.15 -19.12 -22.32
N ASN A 298 -31.99 -19.55 -22.81
CA ASN A 298 -30.87 -18.65 -23.05
C ASN A 298 -30.97 -17.97 -24.41
N VAL A 299 -31.07 -16.64 -24.47
CA VAL A 299 -31.25 -15.85 -25.70
C VAL A 299 -29.99 -15.12 -26.17
N MET A 300 -28.86 -15.36 -25.54
CA MET A 300 -27.57 -14.69 -25.83
C MET A 300 -26.44 -15.68 -26.07
N ASP A 301 -25.54 -15.34 -26.99
CA ASP A 301 -24.27 -16.01 -27.23
C ASP A 301 -23.15 -15.55 -26.30
N ASP A 302 -21.99 -16.18 -26.38
CA ASP A 302 -20.82 -15.95 -25.50
C ASP A 302 -20.29 -14.53 -25.56
N ASP A 303 -20.47 -13.85 -26.70
CA ASP A 303 -20.00 -12.48 -26.93
C ASP A 303 -21.02 -11.41 -26.58
N GLY A 304 -22.16 -11.81 -26.00
CA GLY A 304 -23.24 -10.90 -25.63
C GLY A 304 -24.13 -10.49 -26.80
N THR A 305 -24.00 -11.14 -27.98
CA THR A 305 -24.95 -11.00 -29.06
C THR A 305 -26.16 -11.88 -28.83
N MET A 306 -27.32 -11.44 -29.36
CA MET A 306 -28.56 -12.22 -29.31
C MET A 306 -28.43 -13.46 -30.21
N ASN A 307 -28.83 -14.64 -29.72
CA ASN A 307 -28.76 -15.88 -30.45
C ASN A 307 -30.04 -16.14 -31.30
N GLU A 308 -30.14 -17.30 -31.95
CA GLU A 308 -31.26 -17.68 -32.82
C GLU A 308 -32.60 -17.69 -32.07
N LEU A 309 -32.64 -17.98 -30.76
CA LEU A 309 -33.87 -17.97 -29.96
C LEU A 309 -34.46 -16.56 -29.78
N ALA A 310 -33.66 -15.53 -30.04
CA ALA A 310 -34.14 -14.14 -30.06
C ALA A 310 -34.87 -13.76 -31.37
N GLY A 311 -35.04 -14.66 -32.29
CA GLY A 311 -35.78 -14.45 -33.55
C GLY A 311 -35.17 -13.33 -34.39
N LYS A 312 -35.94 -12.31 -34.73
CA LYS A 312 -35.48 -11.22 -35.62
C LYS A 312 -34.34 -10.37 -35.02
N TYR A 313 -34.06 -10.50 -33.73
CA TYR A 313 -32.97 -9.79 -33.04
C TYR A 313 -31.66 -10.57 -33.02
N ALA A 314 -31.67 -11.80 -33.57
CA ALA A 314 -30.49 -12.66 -33.64
C ALA A 314 -29.33 -11.93 -34.33
N GLY A 315 -28.13 -12.06 -33.79
CA GLY A 315 -26.89 -11.39 -34.23
C GLY A 315 -26.75 -9.93 -33.82
N MET A 316 -27.73 -9.32 -33.17
CA MET A 316 -27.60 -7.99 -32.62
C MET A 316 -26.85 -8.03 -31.30
N ASP A 317 -26.01 -6.99 -31.05
CA ASP A 317 -25.52 -6.72 -29.73
C ASP A 317 -26.67 -6.51 -28.73
N ARG A 318 -26.53 -7.01 -27.50
CA ARG A 318 -27.58 -6.98 -26.47
C ARG A 318 -28.17 -5.59 -26.20
N PHE A 319 -27.34 -4.51 -26.23
CA PHE A 319 -27.84 -3.14 -26.04
C PHE A 319 -28.49 -2.56 -27.30
N ALA A 320 -28.04 -2.97 -28.48
CA ALA A 320 -28.72 -2.64 -29.73
C ALA A 320 -30.07 -3.35 -29.79
N ALA A 321 -30.13 -4.63 -29.42
CA ALA A 321 -31.37 -5.38 -29.30
C ALA A 321 -32.36 -4.78 -28.31
N ARG A 322 -31.88 -4.32 -27.13
CA ARG A 322 -32.70 -3.60 -26.15
C ARG A 322 -33.43 -2.41 -26.77
N LYS A 323 -32.71 -1.60 -27.54
CA LYS A 323 -33.31 -0.43 -28.22
C LYS A 323 -34.35 -0.84 -29.27
N ALA A 324 -34.03 -1.86 -30.07
CA ALA A 324 -34.93 -2.37 -31.09
C ALA A 324 -36.19 -2.98 -30.47
N ILE A 325 -36.07 -3.77 -29.41
CA ILE A 325 -37.17 -4.39 -28.67
C ILE A 325 -38.08 -3.32 -28.08
N VAL A 326 -37.55 -2.29 -27.46
CA VAL A 326 -38.30 -1.18 -26.87
C VAL A 326 -39.10 -0.43 -27.98
N GLN A 327 -38.48 -0.21 -29.14
CA GLN A 327 -39.16 0.44 -30.28
C GLN A 327 -40.30 -0.44 -30.80
N ASP A 328 -40.07 -1.74 -30.97
CA ASP A 328 -41.10 -2.66 -31.43
C ASP A 328 -42.25 -2.79 -30.42
N LEU A 329 -41.97 -2.82 -29.11
CA LEU A 329 -43.00 -2.81 -28.07
C LEU A 329 -43.85 -1.53 -28.13
N LYS A 330 -43.25 -0.41 -28.45
CA LYS A 330 -43.94 0.86 -28.65
C LYS A 330 -44.86 0.79 -29.89
N GLU A 331 -44.38 0.23 -31.01
CA GLU A 331 -45.13 0.11 -32.25
C GLU A 331 -46.36 -0.80 -32.11
N ILE A 332 -46.24 -1.89 -31.35
CA ILE A 332 -47.38 -2.81 -31.09
C ILE A 332 -48.25 -2.37 -29.91
N GLY A 333 -47.98 -1.19 -29.32
CA GLY A 333 -48.77 -0.63 -28.23
C GLY A 333 -48.60 -1.39 -26.87
N ARG A 334 -47.50 -2.08 -26.69
CA ARG A 334 -47.19 -2.82 -25.43
C ARG A 334 -46.24 -2.10 -24.48
N LEU A 335 -45.56 -1.05 -24.93
CA LEU A 335 -44.79 -0.17 -24.10
C LEU A 335 -45.69 0.86 -23.40
N ILE A 336 -45.75 0.89 -22.08
CA ILE A 336 -46.57 1.81 -21.30
C ILE A 336 -45.81 3.11 -21.03
N LYS A 337 -44.63 3.04 -20.42
CA LYS A 337 -43.79 4.20 -20.13
C LYS A 337 -42.31 3.77 -19.89
N ILE A 338 -41.45 4.76 -19.86
CA ILE A 338 -40.02 4.59 -19.53
C ILE A 338 -39.70 5.57 -18.39
N ASP A 339 -39.31 5.07 -17.26
CA ASP A 339 -38.88 5.86 -16.10
C ASP A 339 -37.35 5.79 -16.02
N THR A 340 -36.69 6.95 -16.12
CA THR A 340 -35.23 7.01 -15.97
C THR A 340 -34.83 6.81 -14.51
N MET A 341 -33.75 6.06 -14.29
CA MET A 341 -33.25 5.80 -12.95
C MET A 341 -31.74 5.61 -12.95
N ILE A 342 -31.13 5.86 -11.80
CA ILE A 342 -29.75 5.45 -11.54
C ILE A 342 -29.82 4.11 -10.81
N HIS A 343 -29.08 3.13 -11.33
CA HIS A 343 -29.02 1.81 -10.72
C HIS A 343 -27.59 1.23 -10.76
N SER A 344 -27.31 0.36 -9.82
CA SER A 344 -25.99 -0.30 -9.69
C SER A 344 -25.89 -1.46 -10.68
N VAL A 345 -24.88 -1.43 -11.55
CA VAL A 345 -24.63 -2.44 -12.59
C VAL A 345 -23.25 -3.02 -12.46
N GLY A 346 -23.15 -4.36 -12.45
CA GLY A 346 -21.89 -5.08 -12.42
C GLY A 346 -21.08 -4.90 -13.69
N HIS A 347 -19.80 -4.60 -13.53
CA HIS A 347 -18.82 -4.49 -14.61
C HIS A 347 -17.65 -5.43 -14.34
N SER A 348 -17.10 -6.03 -15.38
CA SER A 348 -15.87 -6.81 -15.25
C SER A 348 -14.70 -5.93 -14.79
N GLU A 349 -14.03 -6.32 -13.73
CA GLU A 349 -12.82 -5.63 -13.25
C GLU A 349 -11.74 -5.59 -14.33
N ARG A 350 -11.67 -6.61 -15.17
CA ARG A 350 -10.58 -6.80 -16.14
C ARG A 350 -10.79 -6.07 -17.45
N THR A 351 -12.00 -6.13 -18.00
CA THR A 351 -12.31 -5.53 -19.30
C THR A 351 -13.10 -4.24 -19.18
N GLY A 352 -13.75 -4.01 -18.04
CA GLY A 352 -14.59 -2.85 -17.80
C GLY A 352 -15.98 -2.92 -18.45
N VAL A 353 -16.32 -4.00 -19.14
CA VAL A 353 -17.64 -4.18 -19.77
C VAL A 353 -18.70 -4.57 -18.76
N VAL A 354 -19.95 -4.30 -19.07
CA VAL A 354 -21.10 -4.75 -18.28
C VAL A 354 -21.15 -6.28 -18.27
N VAL A 355 -21.15 -6.86 -17.07
CA VAL A 355 -21.23 -8.29 -16.86
C VAL A 355 -22.61 -8.81 -17.27
N GLU A 356 -22.66 -9.99 -17.88
CA GLU A 356 -23.90 -10.67 -18.24
C GLU A 356 -24.14 -11.85 -17.32
N PRO A 357 -25.17 -11.86 -16.46
CA PRO A 357 -25.61 -13.07 -15.78
C PRO A 357 -26.05 -14.11 -16.82
N ARG A 358 -25.40 -15.27 -16.83
CA ARG A 358 -25.60 -16.27 -17.85
C ARG A 358 -25.61 -17.69 -17.28
N LEU A 359 -26.53 -18.50 -17.78
CA LEU A 359 -26.57 -19.92 -17.48
C LEU A 359 -25.37 -20.61 -18.14
N SER A 360 -24.57 -21.31 -17.37
CA SER A 360 -23.39 -22.01 -17.84
C SER A 360 -23.02 -23.20 -16.95
N THR A 361 -22.52 -24.26 -17.58
CA THR A 361 -21.93 -25.39 -16.85
C THR A 361 -20.48 -25.05 -16.50
N GLN A 362 -20.15 -25.01 -15.21
CA GLN A 362 -18.85 -24.61 -14.70
C GLN A 362 -18.38 -25.57 -13.59
N TRP A 363 -17.10 -25.46 -13.24
CA TRP A 363 -16.52 -26.12 -12.08
C TRP A 363 -16.55 -25.20 -10.88
N PHE A 364 -16.90 -25.76 -9.72
CA PHE A 364 -17.05 -25.02 -8.46
C PHE A 364 -16.29 -25.69 -7.32
N VAL A 365 -15.82 -24.85 -6.39
CA VAL A 365 -15.36 -25.29 -5.06
C VAL A 365 -16.46 -25.00 -4.05
N LYS A 366 -16.86 -26.03 -3.27
CA LYS A 366 -17.73 -25.86 -2.09
C LYS A 366 -16.99 -25.13 -1.01
N MET A 367 -17.33 -23.87 -0.77
CA MET A 367 -16.58 -23.02 0.14
C MET A 367 -16.92 -23.19 1.62
N ALA A 368 -18.16 -23.56 1.97
CA ALA A 368 -18.59 -23.61 3.35
C ALA A 368 -17.70 -24.45 4.29
N PRO A 369 -17.27 -25.68 3.95
CA PRO A 369 -16.39 -26.47 4.81
C PRO A 369 -14.98 -25.88 4.94
N LEU A 370 -14.46 -25.29 3.85
CA LEU A 370 -13.12 -24.67 3.81
C LEU A 370 -13.11 -23.36 4.60
N ALA A 371 -14.14 -22.54 4.43
CA ALA A 371 -14.32 -21.29 5.18
C ALA A 371 -14.45 -21.54 6.68
N LYS A 372 -15.20 -22.60 7.07
CA LYS A 372 -15.33 -22.96 8.48
C LYS A 372 -13.95 -23.28 9.10
N LYS A 373 -13.11 -24.05 8.44
CA LYS A 373 -11.75 -24.34 8.91
C LYS A 373 -10.92 -23.07 9.08
N ALA A 374 -11.03 -22.13 8.13
CA ALA A 374 -10.32 -20.87 8.18
C ALA A 374 -10.78 -19.98 9.34
N ILE A 375 -12.10 -19.93 9.62
CA ILE A 375 -12.66 -19.21 10.76
C ILE A 375 -12.22 -19.85 12.08
N ASP A 376 -12.39 -21.15 12.22
CA ASP A 376 -12.04 -21.89 13.44
C ASP A 376 -10.54 -21.74 13.77
N ASN A 377 -9.67 -21.70 12.76
CA ASN A 377 -8.23 -21.53 12.94
C ASN A 377 -7.87 -20.21 13.62
N GLN A 378 -8.64 -19.14 13.42
CA GLN A 378 -8.37 -17.82 14.01
C GLN A 378 -8.63 -17.79 15.54
N GLU A 379 -9.19 -18.83 16.10
CA GLU A 379 -9.38 -19.03 17.54
C GLU A 379 -8.33 -19.96 18.19
N THR A 380 -7.35 -20.42 17.40
CA THR A 380 -6.28 -21.33 17.85
C THR A 380 -4.94 -20.60 17.99
N ASP A 381 -3.92 -21.30 18.50
CA ASP A 381 -2.54 -20.85 18.51
C ASP A 381 -1.88 -20.80 17.11
N GLN A 382 -2.56 -21.36 16.11
CA GLN A 382 -2.21 -21.28 14.69
C GLN A 382 -2.92 -20.11 13.96
N ALA A 383 -3.53 -19.18 14.68
CA ALA A 383 -4.14 -18.01 14.08
C ALA A 383 -3.14 -17.23 13.23
N VAL A 384 -3.59 -16.72 12.08
CA VAL A 384 -2.84 -15.76 11.28
C VAL A 384 -3.01 -14.38 11.89
N GLU A 385 -1.90 -13.73 12.23
CA GLU A 385 -1.94 -12.39 12.79
C GLU A 385 -1.99 -11.32 11.70
N PHE A 386 -3.04 -10.49 11.73
CA PHE A 386 -3.23 -9.39 10.77
C PHE A 386 -2.69 -8.08 11.34
N PHE A 387 -1.91 -7.38 10.53
CA PHE A 387 -1.42 -6.04 10.81
C PHE A 387 -1.90 -5.05 9.74
N PRO A 388 -2.75 -4.05 10.06
CA PRO A 388 -3.35 -3.84 11.39
C PRO A 388 -4.44 -4.87 11.75
N PRO A 389 -4.70 -5.09 13.06
CA PRO A 389 -5.62 -6.13 13.54
C PRO A 389 -7.06 -6.04 13.01
N ARG A 390 -7.53 -4.85 12.61
CA ARG A 390 -8.89 -4.65 12.07
C ARG A 390 -9.18 -5.53 10.84
N PHE A 391 -8.16 -5.89 10.07
CA PHE A 391 -8.33 -6.73 8.88
C PHE A 391 -8.66 -8.18 9.20
N ASN A 392 -8.41 -8.65 10.42
CA ASN A 392 -8.91 -9.95 10.86
C ASN A 392 -10.45 -9.99 10.85
N GLN A 393 -11.11 -8.93 11.32
CA GLN A 393 -12.58 -8.85 11.27
C GLN A 393 -13.10 -8.77 9.82
N THR A 394 -12.38 -8.07 8.96
CA THR A 394 -12.70 -8.01 7.52
C THR A 394 -12.61 -9.39 6.89
N PHE A 395 -11.55 -10.14 7.17
CA PHE A 395 -11.37 -11.53 6.73
C PHE A 395 -12.49 -12.45 7.23
N LEU A 396 -12.81 -12.42 8.54
CA LEU A 396 -13.83 -13.27 9.15
C LEU A 396 -15.21 -13.02 8.55
N ARG A 397 -15.63 -11.75 8.42
CA ARG A 397 -16.93 -11.40 7.81
C ARG A 397 -17.06 -11.92 6.38
N TRP A 398 -15.98 -11.88 5.63
CA TRP A 398 -15.99 -12.39 4.27
C TRP A 398 -16.09 -13.92 4.23
N MET A 399 -15.37 -14.63 5.11
CA MET A 399 -15.44 -16.09 5.23
C MET A 399 -16.81 -16.56 5.68
N GLU A 400 -17.50 -15.83 6.56
CA GLU A 400 -18.87 -16.14 7.02
C GLU A 400 -19.91 -16.04 5.90
N ASN A 401 -19.68 -15.21 4.90
CA ASN A 401 -20.63 -14.92 3.82
C ASN A 401 -20.15 -15.41 2.44
N VAL A 402 -19.13 -16.24 2.39
CA VAL A 402 -18.55 -16.68 1.12
C VAL A 402 -19.48 -17.66 0.40
N HIS A 403 -19.64 -17.47 -0.91
CA HIS A 403 -20.36 -18.38 -1.81
C HIS A 403 -19.41 -19.37 -2.47
N ASP A 404 -19.95 -20.40 -3.10
CA ASP A 404 -19.17 -21.38 -3.86
C ASP A 404 -18.38 -20.67 -4.97
N TRP A 405 -17.13 -21.06 -5.09
CA TRP A 405 -16.19 -20.38 -5.99
C TRP A 405 -16.17 -21.05 -7.35
N VAL A 406 -16.48 -20.27 -8.42
CA VAL A 406 -16.35 -20.69 -9.81
C VAL A 406 -14.87 -20.69 -10.17
N ILE A 407 -14.31 -21.85 -10.46
CA ILE A 407 -12.88 -22.05 -10.73
C ILE A 407 -12.52 -22.29 -12.19
N SER A 408 -13.49 -22.56 -13.07
CA SER A 408 -13.24 -22.74 -14.50
C SER A 408 -13.25 -21.42 -15.26
N ARG A 409 -12.34 -21.31 -16.24
CA ARG A 409 -12.23 -20.17 -17.15
C ARG A 409 -12.11 -20.67 -18.57
N GLN A 410 -12.81 -20.04 -19.49
CA GLN A 410 -12.84 -20.37 -20.92
C GLN A 410 -11.68 -19.69 -21.65
N LEU A 411 -10.48 -19.94 -21.18
CA LEU A 411 -9.21 -19.41 -21.67
C LEU A 411 -8.34 -20.53 -22.21
N TRP A 412 -7.28 -20.18 -22.92
CA TRP A 412 -6.24 -21.13 -23.34
C TRP A 412 -5.00 -21.06 -22.45
N TRP A 413 -4.71 -19.89 -21.92
CA TRP A 413 -3.57 -19.64 -21.03
C TRP A 413 -3.93 -19.90 -19.58
N GLY A 414 -3.31 -20.91 -18.99
CA GLY A 414 -3.51 -21.32 -17.60
C GLY A 414 -3.38 -22.83 -17.39
N HIS A 415 -3.71 -23.28 -16.19
CA HIS A 415 -3.72 -24.68 -15.82
C HIS A 415 -4.98 -25.37 -16.39
N GLN A 416 -4.80 -26.20 -17.39
CA GLN A 416 -5.92 -26.93 -17.96
C GLN A 416 -6.51 -27.90 -16.93
N ILE A 417 -7.83 -27.92 -16.83
CA ILE A 417 -8.54 -28.74 -15.83
C ILE A 417 -8.22 -30.23 -16.06
N PRO A 418 -7.77 -30.96 -15.01
CA PRO A 418 -7.38 -32.37 -15.13
C PRO A 418 -8.60 -33.29 -15.08
N ALA A 419 -9.52 -33.09 -16.03
CA ALA A 419 -10.72 -33.89 -16.25
C ALA A 419 -10.79 -34.28 -17.73
N TRP A 420 -11.19 -35.49 -18.01
CA TRP A 420 -11.32 -36.04 -19.37
C TRP A 420 -12.69 -36.59 -19.56
N TYR A 421 -13.22 -36.49 -20.79
CA TYR A 421 -14.52 -37.02 -21.21
C TYR A 421 -14.31 -38.07 -22.27
N HIS A 422 -14.89 -39.24 -22.08
CA HIS A 422 -14.85 -40.29 -23.07
C HIS A 422 -15.68 -39.89 -24.30
N LYS A 423 -15.09 -40.00 -25.50
CA LYS A 423 -15.65 -39.49 -26.75
C LYS A 423 -16.98 -40.13 -27.13
N GLU A 424 -17.20 -41.39 -26.77
CA GLU A 424 -18.43 -42.12 -27.14
C GLU A 424 -19.45 -42.14 -26.01
N THR A 425 -19.02 -42.34 -24.76
CA THR A 425 -19.95 -42.53 -23.64
C THR A 425 -20.24 -41.24 -22.87
N GLY A 426 -19.40 -40.20 -23.01
CA GLY A 426 -19.47 -38.98 -22.19
C GLY A 426 -19.08 -39.19 -20.74
N GLU A 427 -18.56 -40.37 -20.36
CA GLU A 427 -18.07 -40.65 -19.03
C GLU A 427 -16.95 -39.68 -18.66
N MET A 428 -16.99 -39.14 -17.43
CA MET A 428 -15.98 -38.20 -16.92
C MET A 428 -14.97 -38.92 -16.03
N TYR A 429 -13.69 -38.67 -16.27
CA TYR A 429 -12.57 -39.08 -15.45
C TYR A 429 -11.80 -37.87 -14.94
N VAL A 430 -11.48 -37.86 -13.65
CA VAL A 430 -10.63 -36.85 -13.01
C VAL A 430 -9.40 -37.55 -12.42
N GLY A 431 -8.22 -37.06 -12.74
CA GLY A 431 -6.98 -37.70 -12.28
C GLY A 431 -5.74 -36.82 -12.50
N MET A 432 -4.62 -37.26 -11.93
CA MET A 432 -3.33 -36.59 -12.08
C MET A 432 -2.80 -36.65 -13.53
N GLU A 433 -3.07 -37.73 -14.20
CA GLU A 433 -2.67 -38.03 -15.58
C GLU A 433 -3.89 -38.42 -16.42
N ALA A 434 -3.74 -38.31 -17.72
CA ALA A 434 -4.76 -38.79 -18.65
C ALA A 434 -5.01 -40.32 -18.50
N PRO A 435 -6.22 -40.81 -18.80
CA PRO A 435 -6.48 -42.25 -18.86
C PRO A 435 -5.50 -42.99 -19.75
N ALA A 436 -5.26 -44.28 -19.48
CA ALA A 436 -4.28 -45.12 -20.22
C ALA A 436 -4.58 -45.23 -21.72
N ASP A 437 -5.86 -45.21 -22.10
CA ASP A 437 -6.37 -45.18 -23.45
C ASP A 437 -6.73 -43.75 -23.92
N SER A 438 -5.82 -42.81 -23.71
CA SER A 438 -6.02 -41.37 -23.88
C SER A 438 -6.59 -40.94 -25.24
N GLU A 439 -6.37 -41.74 -26.28
CA GLU A 439 -6.95 -41.51 -27.63
C GLU A 439 -8.48 -41.53 -27.65
N ASN A 440 -9.12 -42.18 -26.67
CA ASN A 440 -10.59 -42.24 -26.55
C ASN A 440 -11.17 -41.11 -25.69
N TRP A 441 -10.33 -40.29 -25.15
CA TRP A 441 -10.73 -39.22 -24.22
C TRP A 441 -10.37 -37.83 -24.76
N VAL A 442 -11.12 -36.83 -24.31
CA VAL A 442 -10.84 -35.42 -24.55
C VAL A 442 -10.72 -34.72 -23.21
N GLN A 443 -9.60 -34.04 -23.00
CA GLN A 443 -9.42 -33.21 -21.79
C GLN A 443 -10.36 -32.02 -21.84
N ASP A 444 -10.85 -31.63 -20.67
CA ASP A 444 -11.63 -30.41 -20.51
C ASP A 444 -10.86 -29.21 -21.08
N HIS A 445 -11.56 -28.41 -21.89
CA HIS A 445 -10.94 -27.30 -22.63
C HIS A 445 -10.68 -26.08 -21.73
N ASP A 446 -11.35 -26.00 -20.59
CA ASP A 446 -11.24 -24.89 -19.67
C ASP A 446 -9.93 -24.97 -18.88
N VAL A 447 -9.49 -23.82 -18.40
CA VAL A 447 -8.38 -23.69 -17.47
C VAL A 447 -8.90 -23.25 -16.10
N LEU A 448 -8.10 -23.43 -15.08
CA LEU A 448 -8.41 -22.96 -13.72
C LEU A 448 -8.21 -21.46 -13.57
N ASP A 449 -9.01 -20.85 -12.71
CA ASP A 449 -8.82 -19.48 -12.25
C ASP A 449 -7.38 -19.27 -11.75
N THR A 450 -6.76 -18.15 -12.10
CA THR A 450 -5.40 -17.82 -11.66
C THR A 450 -5.24 -17.85 -10.13
N TRP A 451 -6.30 -17.46 -9.40
CA TRP A 451 -6.30 -17.49 -7.94
C TRP A 451 -6.29 -18.90 -7.35
N PHE A 452 -6.62 -19.92 -8.13
CA PHE A 452 -6.53 -21.32 -7.70
C PHE A 452 -5.09 -21.76 -7.51
N SER A 453 -4.21 -21.44 -8.45
CA SER A 453 -2.77 -21.69 -8.34
C SER A 453 -2.08 -20.72 -7.39
N SER A 454 -2.44 -19.43 -7.43
CA SER A 454 -1.86 -18.41 -6.56
C SER A 454 -2.12 -18.66 -5.07
N ALA A 455 -3.23 -19.32 -4.73
CA ALA A 455 -3.56 -19.73 -3.36
C ALA A 455 -2.60 -20.76 -2.76
N LEU A 456 -1.87 -21.50 -3.59
CA LEU A 456 -0.90 -22.51 -3.16
C LEU A 456 0.51 -21.94 -2.94
N TRP A 457 0.71 -20.69 -3.30
CA TRP A 457 2.00 -20.01 -3.37
C TRP A 457 2.89 -20.20 -2.15
N PRO A 458 2.45 -20.08 -0.89
CA PRO A 458 3.30 -20.20 0.28
C PRO A 458 3.93 -21.58 0.46
N PHE A 459 3.30 -22.65 -0.01
CA PHE A 459 3.80 -24.01 0.16
C PHE A 459 4.18 -24.70 -1.14
N SER A 460 3.53 -24.42 -2.26
CA SER A 460 3.90 -24.98 -3.55
C SER A 460 5.28 -24.50 -4.02
N THR A 461 5.63 -23.24 -3.73
CA THR A 461 6.96 -22.67 -4.03
C THR A 461 8.09 -23.32 -3.23
N MET A 462 7.78 -23.92 -2.08
CA MET A 462 8.74 -24.59 -1.19
C MET A 462 8.91 -26.08 -1.52
N GLY A 463 8.22 -26.58 -2.54
CA GLY A 463 8.37 -27.97 -3.03
C GLY A 463 7.15 -28.86 -2.80
N TRP A 464 6.13 -28.43 -2.04
CA TRP A 464 4.90 -29.22 -1.88
C TRP A 464 4.31 -29.56 -3.28
N PRO A 465 3.83 -30.80 -3.54
CA PRO A 465 3.42 -31.84 -2.59
C PRO A 465 4.53 -32.73 -2.03
N ASP A 466 5.80 -32.53 -2.40
CA ASP A 466 6.92 -33.20 -1.73
C ASP A 466 7.17 -32.59 -0.34
N THR A 467 6.58 -33.21 0.68
CA THR A 467 6.75 -32.78 2.08
C THR A 467 8.14 -33.06 2.64
N GLU A 468 8.98 -33.82 1.94
CA GLU A 468 10.36 -34.06 2.30
C GLU A 468 11.34 -33.03 1.77
N SER A 469 10.87 -32.11 0.90
CA SER A 469 11.65 -30.97 0.42
C SER A 469 12.32 -30.19 1.56
N GLU A 470 13.60 -29.91 1.43
CA GLU A 470 14.36 -29.17 2.47
C GLU A 470 13.81 -27.77 2.70
N ASP A 471 13.43 -27.06 1.63
CA ASP A 471 12.84 -25.71 1.72
C ASP A 471 11.47 -25.74 2.39
N TYR A 472 10.61 -26.73 2.06
CA TYR A 472 9.32 -26.90 2.72
C TYR A 472 9.47 -27.13 4.23
N LYS A 473 10.34 -28.06 4.63
CA LYS A 473 10.58 -28.34 6.06
C LYS A 473 11.20 -27.17 6.81
N ARG A 474 11.99 -26.34 6.13
CA ARG A 474 12.76 -25.27 6.77
C ARG A 474 11.98 -23.96 6.85
N TYR A 475 11.28 -23.59 5.78
CA TYR A 475 10.75 -22.23 5.59
C TYR A 475 9.23 -22.14 5.55
N PHE A 476 8.51 -23.26 5.51
CA PHE A 476 7.06 -23.27 5.61
C PHE A 476 6.62 -23.71 7.02
N PRO A 477 5.59 -23.08 7.64
CA PRO A 477 4.89 -21.84 7.20
C PRO A 477 5.82 -20.64 7.06
N THR A 478 5.51 -19.71 6.13
CA THR A 478 6.33 -18.50 5.97
C THR A 478 6.14 -17.56 7.15
N SER A 479 7.13 -16.69 7.40
CA SER A 479 7.13 -15.82 8.57
C SER A 479 6.16 -14.65 8.41
N THR A 480 6.18 -14.00 7.25
CA THR A 480 5.37 -12.82 6.98
C THR A 480 4.94 -12.79 5.52
N LEU A 481 3.68 -12.45 5.30
CA LEU A 481 3.16 -12.04 4.00
C LEU A 481 2.97 -10.52 4.02
N VAL A 482 3.33 -9.85 2.94
CA VAL A 482 3.03 -8.42 2.74
C VAL A 482 2.17 -8.28 1.50
N THR A 483 1.06 -7.54 1.59
CA THR A 483 0.15 -7.35 0.46
C THR A 483 -0.77 -6.14 0.67
N GLY A 484 -1.38 -5.64 -0.41
CA GLY A 484 -2.40 -4.61 -0.34
C GLY A 484 -3.73 -5.10 0.21
N TYR A 485 -4.53 -4.21 0.79
CA TYR A 485 -5.85 -4.55 1.32
C TYR A 485 -6.85 -4.99 0.22
N ASP A 486 -6.62 -4.60 -1.02
CA ASP A 486 -7.51 -4.85 -2.15
C ASP A 486 -7.53 -6.31 -2.60
N ILE A 487 -6.54 -7.13 -2.21
CA ILE A 487 -6.48 -8.55 -2.54
C ILE A 487 -6.58 -9.50 -1.34
N ILE A 488 -7.09 -9.01 -0.22
CA ILE A 488 -7.33 -9.88 0.96
C ILE A 488 -8.27 -11.04 0.59
N PHE A 489 -9.35 -10.76 -0.12
CA PHE A 489 -10.34 -11.76 -0.50
C PHE A 489 -9.87 -12.64 -1.65
N PHE A 490 -9.20 -12.03 -2.64
CA PHE A 490 -8.70 -12.76 -3.80
C PHE A 490 -7.58 -13.72 -3.45
N TRP A 491 -6.68 -13.33 -2.56
CA TRP A 491 -5.44 -14.05 -2.34
C TRP A 491 -5.23 -14.50 -0.89
N VAL A 492 -5.25 -13.61 0.08
CA VAL A 492 -4.91 -13.94 1.48
C VAL A 492 -5.85 -15.02 2.03
N SER A 493 -7.16 -14.84 1.90
CA SER A 493 -8.15 -15.80 2.38
C SER A 493 -8.03 -17.15 1.69
N ARG A 494 -7.76 -17.14 0.38
CA ARG A 494 -7.58 -18.38 -0.39
C ARG A 494 -6.31 -19.13 -0.02
N MET A 495 -5.20 -18.42 0.26
CA MET A 495 -4.01 -19.05 0.81
C MET A 495 -4.28 -19.69 2.18
N ILE A 496 -5.02 -19.01 3.05
CA ILE A 496 -5.33 -19.52 4.40
C ILE A 496 -6.13 -20.83 4.31
N PHE A 497 -7.26 -20.86 3.61
CA PHE A 497 -8.07 -22.08 3.60
C PHE A 497 -7.42 -23.22 2.81
N GLN A 498 -6.68 -22.93 1.74
CA GLN A 498 -5.97 -23.96 0.99
C GLN A 498 -4.82 -24.56 1.81
N SER A 499 -4.06 -23.72 2.49
CA SER A 499 -2.97 -24.20 3.35
C SER A 499 -3.49 -25.11 4.48
N LEU A 500 -4.54 -24.68 5.17
CA LEU A 500 -5.16 -25.48 6.23
C LEU A 500 -5.72 -26.80 5.71
N GLU A 501 -6.27 -26.82 4.50
CA GLU A 501 -6.82 -28.04 3.92
C GLU A 501 -5.73 -29.06 3.53
N PHE A 502 -4.61 -28.57 2.95
CA PHE A 502 -3.62 -29.44 2.35
C PHE A 502 -2.39 -29.73 3.20
N THR A 503 -2.06 -28.83 4.11
CA THR A 503 -0.90 -28.96 5.00
C THR A 503 -1.27 -29.13 6.47
N GLY A 504 -2.50 -28.75 6.85
CA GLY A 504 -2.94 -28.69 8.24
C GLY A 504 -2.38 -27.52 9.02
N GLU A 505 -1.62 -26.61 8.37
CA GLU A 505 -0.95 -25.49 8.99
C GLU A 505 -1.36 -24.17 8.33
N ARG A 506 -1.27 -23.06 9.08
CA ARG A 506 -1.39 -21.72 8.51
C ARG A 506 -0.34 -21.46 7.44
N PRO A 507 -0.62 -20.66 6.40
CA PRO A 507 0.35 -20.43 5.32
C PRO A 507 1.49 -19.50 5.73
N PHE A 508 1.23 -18.58 6.66
CA PHE A 508 2.16 -17.60 7.21
C PHE A 508 1.75 -17.23 8.63
N GLU A 509 2.73 -16.78 9.43
CA GLU A 509 2.46 -16.35 10.80
C GLU A 509 1.77 -14.99 10.83
N ASN A 510 2.33 -14.03 10.09
CA ASN A 510 1.87 -12.65 10.05
C ASN A 510 1.46 -12.25 8.65
N VAL A 511 0.47 -11.40 8.52
CA VAL A 511 0.15 -10.70 7.27
C VAL A 511 0.12 -9.20 7.50
N LEU A 512 1.04 -8.51 6.85
CA LEU A 512 1.11 -7.05 6.85
C LEU A 512 0.30 -6.53 5.66
N ILE A 513 -0.74 -5.78 5.96
CA ILE A 513 -1.62 -5.17 4.97
C ILE A 513 -1.23 -3.70 4.80
N HIS A 514 -0.86 -3.31 3.60
CA HIS A 514 -0.62 -1.91 3.24
C HIS A 514 -1.79 -1.33 2.43
N GLY A 515 -1.83 0.00 2.35
CA GLY A 515 -2.80 0.74 1.54
C GLY A 515 -2.38 0.85 0.07
N LEU A 516 -3.01 1.78 -0.63
CA LEU A 516 -2.72 2.09 -2.03
C LEU A 516 -1.95 3.41 -2.16
N ILE A 517 -1.17 3.55 -3.22
CA ILE A 517 -0.54 4.83 -3.55
C ILE A 517 -1.50 5.63 -4.43
N ARG A 518 -1.73 6.87 -4.02
CA ARG A 518 -2.61 7.83 -4.70
C ARG A 518 -1.79 8.99 -5.28
N ASP A 519 -2.36 9.66 -6.25
CA ASP A 519 -1.78 10.88 -6.80
C ASP A 519 -1.82 12.05 -5.79
N GLU A 520 -1.27 13.20 -6.14
CA GLU A 520 -1.25 14.39 -5.28
C GLU A 520 -2.64 14.88 -4.88
N GLN A 521 -3.65 14.64 -5.71
CA GLN A 521 -5.04 14.98 -5.45
C GLN A 521 -5.79 13.90 -4.63
N GLY A 522 -5.12 12.81 -4.27
CA GLY A 522 -5.69 11.70 -3.51
C GLY A 522 -6.53 10.72 -4.35
N ARG A 523 -6.44 10.76 -5.68
CA ARG A 523 -7.14 9.85 -6.59
C ARG A 523 -6.34 8.56 -6.78
N LYS A 524 -7.04 7.44 -6.96
CA LYS A 524 -6.40 6.18 -7.34
C LYS A 524 -5.68 6.35 -8.68
N MET A 525 -4.43 5.90 -8.75
CA MET A 525 -3.69 5.90 -10.01
C MET A 525 -4.26 4.85 -10.96
N SER A 526 -4.52 5.24 -12.20
CA SER A 526 -5.01 4.33 -13.24
C SER A 526 -4.52 4.76 -14.63
N LYS A 527 -4.44 3.80 -15.54
CA LYS A 527 -4.07 4.07 -16.94
C LYS A 527 -5.09 4.97 -17.63
N SER A 528 -6.36 4.84 -17.29
CA SER A 528 -7.46 5.65 -17.86
C SER A 528 -7.39 7.12 -17.46
N LEU A 529 -6.90 7.43 -16.27
CA LEU A 529 -6.71 8.80 -15.79
C LEU A 529 -5.37 9.41 -16.22
N GLY A 530 -4.43 8.59 -16.72
CA GLY A 530 -3.08 9.05 -17.09
C GLY A 530 -2.27 9.63 -15.93
N ASN A 531 -2.63 9.33 -14.69
CA ASN A 531 -2.00 9.81 -13.46
C ASN A 531 -1.03 8.80 -12.83
N GLY A 532 -0.72 7.71 -13.52
CA GLY A 532 0.25 6.72 -13.09
C GLY A 532 1.68 7.27 -13.16
N ILE A 533 2.48 6.94 -12.15
CA ILE A 533 3.89 7.31 -12.06
C ILE A 533 4.72 6.04 -12.19
N ASP A 534 5.67 6.05 -13.13
CA ASP A 534 6.63 4.95 -13.30
C ASP A 534 7.70 5.04 -12.21
N PRO A 535 7.86 4.02 -11.35
CA PRO A 535 8.91 4.01 -10.33
C PRO A 535 10.32 4.10 -10.94
N MET A 536 10.52 3.66 -12.18
CA MET A 536 11.82 3.73 -12.84
C MET A 536 12.22 5.17 -13.19
N GLU A 537 11.26 6.01 -13.59
CA GLU A 537 11.49 7.44 -13.82
C GLU A 537 11.86 8.15 -12.50
N VAL A 538 11.21 7.78 -11.40
CA VAL A 538 11.53 8.32 -10.08
C VAL A 538 12.95 7.91 -9.64
N ILE A 539 13.33 6.65 -9.84
CA ILE A 539 14.67 6.15 -9.52
C ILE A 539 15.73 6.82 -10.39
N GLU A 540 15.47 7.02 -11.67
CA GLU A 540 16.39 7.72 -12.56
C GLU A 540 16.68 9.14 -12.09
N LYS A 541 15.68 9.83 -11.56
CA LYS A 541 15.83 11.22 -11.07
C LYS A 541 16.40 11.30 -9.66
N TYR A 542 15.95 10.47 -8.73
CA TYR A 542 16.23 10.60 -7.29
C TYR A 542 17.08 9.47 -6.71
N GLY A 543 17.21 8.35 -7.42
CA GLY A 543 17.81 7.12 -6.91
C GLY A 543 16.81 6.20 -6.21
N ALA A 544 17.17 4.92 -6.09
CA ALA A 544 16.36 3.90 -5.44
C ALA A 544 16.19 4.19 -3.94
N ASP A 545 17.24 4.59 -3.25
CA ASP A 545 17.19 4.86 -1.81
C ASP A 545 16.23 5.97 -1.43
N ALA A 546 16.12 7.03 -2.23
CA ALA A 546 15.17 8.11 -2.00
C ALA A 546 13.72 7.63 -2.17
N LEU A 547 13.44 6.82 -3.19
CA LEU A 547 12.13 6.22 -3.37
C LEU A 547 11.78 5.27 -2.22
N ARG A 548 12.70 4.39 -1.82
CA ARG A 548 12.51 3.46 -0.70
C ARG A 548 12.27 4.20 0.62
N TRP A 549 12.99 5.28 0.87
CA TRP A 549 12.76 6.14 2.04
C TRP A 549 11.37 6.76 2.04
N PHE A 550 10.95 7.32 0.91
CA PHE A 550 9.61 7.86 0.75
C PHE A 550 8.53 6.80 1.02
N LEU A 551 8.68 5.60 0.44
CA LEU A 551 7.72 4.51 0.57
C LEU A 551 7.64 3.95 2.00
N SER A 552 8.74 4.00 2.77
CA SER A 552 8.79 3.50 4.14
C SER A 552 8.35 4.52 5.18
N ASN A 553 8.71 5.79 4.99
CA ASN A 553 8.61 6.83 6.04
C ASN A 553 7.23 7.48 6.14
N GLY A 554 6.38 7.40 5.13
CA GLY A 554 5.09 8.10 5.08
C GLY A 554 3.87 7.26 5.42
N SER A 555 4.03 5.98 5.76
CA SER A 555 2.92 5.05 5.86
C SER A 555 2.63 4.58 7.28
N ALA A 556 1.36 4.70 7.69
CA ALA A 556 0.81 3.88 8.76
C ALA A 556 0.24 2.58 8.15
N PRO A 557 0.34 1.43 8.84
CA PRO A 557 -0.19 0.16 8.34
C PRO A 557 -1.65 0.27 7.89
N GLY A 558 -1.95 -0.23 6.69
CA GLY A 558 -3.30 -0.26 6.13
C GLY A 558 -3.85 1.08 5.63
N GLN A 559 -3.04 2.13 5.58
CA GLN A 559 -3.46 3.45 5.09
C GLN A 559 -2.85 3.76 3.72
N ASP A 560 -3.60 4.51 2.91
CA ASP A 560 -3.14 4.99 1.61
C ASP A 560 -2.07 6.06 1.76
N VAL A 561 -1.16 6.14 0.80
CA VAL A 561 -0.08 7.13 0.73
C VAL A 561 -0.27 8.00 -0.50
N ARG A 562 -0.12 9.32 -0.34
CA ARG A 562 -0.11 10.26 -1.46
C ARG A 562 1.33 10.47 -1.93
N PHE A 563 1.57 10.20 -3.20
CA PHE A 563 2.83 10.53 -3.85
C PHE A 563 2.90 12.03 -4.13
N SER A 564 4.05 12.65 -3.88
CA SER A 564 4.36 13.99 -4.37
C SER A 564 5.87 14.14 -4.63
N TYR A 565 6.22 14.94 -5.62
CA TYR A 565 7.63 15.24 -5.92
C TYR A 565 8.30 16.07 -4.82
N GLU A 566 7.54 16.91 -4.09
CA GLU A 566 8.05 17.64 -2.93
C GLU A 566 8.57 16.70 -1.83
N LYS A 567 7.84 15.60 -1.58
CA LYS A 567 8.28 14.56 -0.63
C LYS A 567 9.50 13.79 -1.15
N MET A 568 9.60 13.60 -2.47
CA MET A 568 10.79 13.01 -3.07
C MET A 568 12.01 13.93 -2.93
N ASP A 569 11.84 15.24 -3.14
CA ASP A 569 12.90 16.24 -2.89
C ASP A 569 13.35 16.20 -1.42
N ALA A 570 12.42 16.11 -0.47
CA ALA A 570 12.72 15.98 0.95
C ALA A 570 13.51 14.69 1.24
N SER A 571 13.14 13.57 0.62
CA SER A 571 13.84 12.30 0.75
C SER A 571 15.27 12.37 0.22
N TRP A 572 15.47 12.99 -0.94
CA TRP A 572 16.79 13.20 -1.50
C TRP A 572 17.64 14.13 -0.62
N ASN A 573 17.05 15.20 -0.11
CA ASN A 573 17.73 16.13 0.81
C ASN A 573 18.21 15.44 2.07
N PHE A 574 17.44 14.51 2.62
CA PHE A 574 17.86 13.71 3.78
C PHE A 574 19.08 12.85 3.46
N ILE A 575 19.08 12.15 2.32
CA ILE A 575 20.23 11.36 1.89
C ILE A 575 21.46 12.26 1.67
N ASN A 576 21.29 13.40 1.05
CA ASN A 576 22.38 14.36 0.83
C ASN A 576 22.95 14.91 2.17
N LYS A 577 22.09 15.10 3.20
CA LYS A 577 22.52 15.46 4.55
C LYS A 577 23.41 14.37 5.15
N ILE A 578 22.97 13.11 5.05
CA ILE A 578 23.75 11.95 5.52
C ILE A 578 25.10 11.89 4.78
N TRP A 579 25.09 12.05 3.47
CA TRP A 579 26.29 12.07 2.64
C TRP A 579 27.31 13.11 3.10
N ASN A 580 26.85 14.34 3.31
CA ASN A 580 27.73 15.42 3.76
C ASN A 580 28.25 15.22 5.18
N ALA A 581 27.42 14.72 6.10
CA ALA A 581 27.83 14.35 7.45
C ALA A 581 28.89 13.24 7.44
N SER A 582 28.70 12.23 6.58
CA SER A 582 29.67 11.14 6.40
C SER A 582 31.00 11.63 5.85
N ARG A 583 31.00 12.56 4.90
CA ARG A 583 32.21 13.20 4.40
C ARG A 583 32.98 13.92 5.52
N PHE A 584 32.26 14.64 6.38
CA PHE A 584 32.90 15.28 7.53
C PHE A 584 33.57 14.26 8.44
N VAL A 585 32.88 13.14 8.76
CA VAL A 585 33.46 12.08 9.59
C VAL A 585 34.71 11.50 8.91
N ILE A 586 34.60 11.10 7.65
CA ILE A 586 35.70 10.48 6.88
C ILE A 586 36.93 11.40 6.85
N MET A 587 36.76 12.70 6.64
CA MET A 587 37.88 13.65 6.65
C MET A 587 38.55 13.76 8.03
N ASN A 588 37.83 13.57 9.12
CA ASN A 588 38.36 13.66 10.48
C ASN A 588 38.97 12.35 11.02
N ILE A 589 38.71 11.21 10.35
CA ILE A 589 39.23 9.88 10.69
C ILE A 589 40.23 9.38 9.66
N GLU A 590 40.76 10.24 8.80
CA GLU A 590 41.69 9.83 7.73
C GLU A 590 42.85 9.00 8.27
N GLY A 591 43.02 7.81 7.70
CA GLY A 591 44.07 6.87 8.07
C GLY A 591 43.76 6.00 9.30
N MET A 592 42.59 6.16 9.94
CA MET A 592 42.19 5.32 11.09
C MET A 592 41.88 3.89 10.61
N THR A 593 42.39 2.91 11.34
CA THR A 593 42.07 1.47 11.14
C THR A 593 40.99 1.00 12.11
N VAL A 594 40.43 -0.19 11.86
CA VAL A 594 39.42 -0.80 12.76
C VAL A 594 39.98 -1.03 14.17
N GLU A 595 41.25 -1.43 14.26
CA GLU A 595 41.92 -1.72 15.54
C GLU A 595 42.16 -0.45 16.38
N GLU A 596 42.15 0.72 15.75
CA GLU A 596 42.33 2.02 16.40
C GLU A 596 41.00 2.59 16.95
N ILE A 597 39.85 1.97 16.65
CA ILE A 597 38.56 2.37 17.22
C ILE A 597 38.49 1.95 18.69
N ASP A 598 38.68 2.89 19.59
CA ASP A 598 38.64 2.67 21.06
C ASP A 598 37.52 3.47 21.69
N LEU A 599 36.51 2.79 22.19
CA LEU A 599 35.37 3.37 22.89
C LEU A 599 35.54 3.38 24.43
N SER A 600 36.69 2.92 24.94
CA SER A 600 36.94 2.87 26.38
C SER A 600 37.49 4.17 26.97
N GLY A 601 38.01 5.08 26.14
CA GLY A 601 38.59 6.35 26.55
C GLY A 601 37.60 7.29 27.29
N GLU A 602 38.15 8.30 27.93
CA GLU A 602 37.36 9.34 28.61
C GLU A 602 36.54 10.12 27.56
N LYS A 603 35.23 10.19 27.81
CA LYS A 603 34.23 10.74 26.89
C LYS A 603 33.80 12.13 27.35
N SER A 604 33.70 13.07 26.42
CA SER A 604 33.01 14.32 26.63
C SER A 604 31.53 14.07 26.97
N VAL A 605 30.84 15.08 27.49
CA VAL A 605 29.40 14.95 27.73
C VAL A 605 28.61 14.74 26.40
N ALA A 606 29.05 15.36 25.33
CA ALA A 606 28.46 15.17 24.02
C ALA A 606 28.64 13.74 23.51
N ASP A 607 29.83 13.14 23.73
CA ASP A 607 30.11 11.74 23.40
C ASP A 607 29.21 10.77 24.17
N ARG A 608 29.05 10.97 25.46
CA ARG A 608 28.18 10.15 26.33
C ARG A 608 26.71 10.30 25.94
N TRP A 609 26.31 11.51 25.66
CA TRP A 609 24.94 11.80 25.19
C TRP A 609 24.60 11.12 23.87
N ILE A 610 25.45 11.25 22.85
CA ILE A 610 25.12 10.65 21.52
C ILE A 610 25.09 9.12 21.58
N LEU A 611 25.94 8.51 22.41
CA LEU A 611 25.90 7.05 22.59
C LEU A 611 24.63 6.60 23.33
N THR A 612 24.16 7.36 24.31
CA THR A 612 22.86 7.11 24.97
C THR A 612 21.71 7.25 23.98
N ARG A 613 21.69 8.31 23.19
CA ARG A 613 20.68 8.53 22.15
C ARG A 613 20.70 7.44 21.07
N LEU A 614 21.89 6.96 20.73
CA LEU A 614 22.05 5.81 19.80
C LEU A 614 21.38 4.56 20.37
N ASN A 615 21.64 4.21 21.64
CA ASN A 615 21.01 3.08 22.31
C ASN A 615 19.47 3.18 22.29
N GLU A 616 18.92 4.31 22.68
CA GLU A 616 17.47 4.57 22.67
C GLU A 616 16.90 4.42 21.26
N THR A 617 17.63 4.89 20.24
CA THR A 617 17.21 4.78 18.84
C THR A 617 17.26 3.33 18.35
N ILE A 618 18.31 2.58 18.67
CA ILE A 618 18.43 1.14 18.33
C ILE A 618 17.25 0.37 18.92
N GLU A 619 16.99 0.54 20.21
CA GLU A 619 15.89 -0.15 20.90
C GLU A 619 14.55 0.18 20.27
N ARG A 620 14.26 1.47 20.10
CA ARG A 620 12.98 1.93 19.58
C ARG A 620 12.75 1.54 18.13
N VAL A 621 13.73 1.69 17.27
CA VAL A 621 13.64 1.29 15.86
C VAL A 621 13.43 -0.20 15.72
N THR A 622 14.15 -1.01 16.50
CA THR A 622 14.01 -2.47 16.50
C THR A 622 12.61 -2.89 16.93
N GLU A 623 12.08 -2.33 18.01
CA GLU A 623 10.70 -2.55 18.49
C GLU A 623 9.66 -2.19 17.41
N LEU A 624 9.83 -1.03 16.77
CA LEU A 624 8.91 -0.55 15.74
C LEU A 624 8.92 -1.44 14.47
N PHE A 625 10.07 -1.95 14.07
CA PHE A 625 10.16 -2.93 12.97
C PHE A 625 9.45 -4.24 13.33
N ASP A 626 9.62 -4.74 14.55
CA ASP A 626 8.94 -5.96 15.00
C ASP A 626 7.41 -5.79 15.05
N ARG A 627 6.93 -4.55 15.16
CA ARG A 627 5.50 -4.19 15.10
C ARG A 627 5.03 -3.72 13.73
N PHE A 628 5.89 -3.76 12.71
CA PHE A 628 5.62 -3.27 11.36
C PHE A 628 5.24 -1.77 11.28
N GLU A 629 5.68 -0.96 12.23
CA GLU A 629 5.44 0.48 12.30
C GLU A 629 6.58 1.27 11.62
N PHE A 630 6.80 1.01 10.33
CA PHE A 630 7.96 1.53 9.58
C PHE A 630 7.99 3.06 9.47
N GLY A 631 6.82 3.70 9.32
CA GLY A 631 6.73 5.16 9.26
C GLY A 631 7.22 5.83 10.55
N GLU A 632 6.90 5.26 11.70
CA GLU A 632 7.40 5.73 12.99
C GLU A 632 8.89 5.43 13.16
N ALA A 633 9.34 4.24 12.76
CA ALA A 633 10.76 3.89 12.75
C ALA A 633 11.59 4.87 11.92
N GLY A 634 11.10 5.23 10.72
CA GLY A 634 11.73 6.23 9.88
C GLY A 634 11.79 7.61 10.53
N ARG A 635 10.76 8.02 11.26
CA ARG A 635 10.75 9.28 12.01
C ARG A 635 11.80 9.29 13.13
N GLN A 636 11.91 8.20 13.88
CA GLN A 636 12.92 8.05 14.91
C GLN A 636 14.35 8.12 14.34
N LEU A 637 14.60 7.43 13.22
CA LEU A 637 15.86 7.50 12.50
C LEU A 637 16.16 8.91 11.98
N TYR A 638 15.17 9.55 11.38
CA TYR A 638 15.33 10.92 10.87
C TYR A 638 15.71 11.89 12.00
N ASN A 639 14.98 11.88 13.11
CA ASN A 639 15.24 12.78 14.23
C ASN A 639 16.64 12.53 14.82
N PHE A 640 17.01 11.27 15.06
CA PHE A 640 18.34 10.96 15.58
C PHE A 640 19.45 11.38 14.61
N ILE A 641 19.32 11.08 13.32
CA ILE A 641 20.36 11.36 12.34
C ILE A 641 20.46 12.85 12.02
N TRP A 642 19.33 13.48 11.71
CA TRP A 642 19.31 14.88 11.30
C TRP A 642 19.58 15.82 12.48
N ASP A 643 18.77 15.70 13.55
CA ASP A 643 18.84 16.60 14.69
C ASP A 643 20.01 16.26 15.62
N ASP A 644 20.01 15.04 16.19
CA ASP A 644 20.98 14.72 17.23
C ASP A 644 22.40 14.56 16.69
N PHE A 645 22.58 13.76 15.65
CA PHE A 645 23.89 13.48 15.08
C PHE A 645 24.43 14.65 14.24
N CYS A 646 23.69 15.06 13.20
CA CYS A 646 24.18 16.07 12.25
C CYS A 646 24.17 17.48 12.82
N ASP A 647 23.06 17.93 13.40
CA ASP A 647 22.92 19.33 13.81
C ASP A 647 23.57 19.61 15.17
N TRP A 648 23.64 18.63 16.08
CA TRP A 648 24.19 18.82 17.38
C TRP A 648 25.55 18.14 17.60
N TYR A 649 25.59 16.79 17.49
CA TYR A 649 26.81 16.08 17.86
C TYR A 649 28.02 16.44 16.98
N ILE A 650 27.85 16.49 15.67
CA ILE A 650 28.94 16.90 14.76
C ILE A 650 29.46 18.30 15.13
N GLU A 651 28.57 19.24 15.36
CA GLU A 651 28.97 20.60 15.69
C GLU A 651 29.68 20.69 17.08
N MET A 652 29.22 19.93 18.07
CA MET A 652 29.86 19.85 19.38
C MET A 652 31.22 19.16 19.33
N SER A 653 31.36 18.13 18.52
CA SER A 653 32.60 17.38 18.37
C SER A 653 33.74 18.21 17.78
N LYS A 654 33.43 19.28 17.04
CA LYS A 654 34.44 20.17 16.45
C LYS A 654 35.34 20.84 17.48
N GLU A 655 34.85 21.10 18.70
CA GLU A 655 35.66 21.64 19.79
C GLU A 655 36.82 20.72 20.14
N VAL A 656 36.55 19.42 20.32
CA VAL A 656 37.56 18.42 20.62
C VAL A 656 38.42 18.11 19.39
N LEU A 657 37.83 17.98 18.23
CA LEU A 657 38.54 17.62 16.97
C LEU A 657 39.57 18.66 16.56
N TYR A 658 39.31 19.94 16.82
CA TYR A 658 40.21 21.06 16.52
C TYR A 658 41.02 21.55 17.71
N GLY A 659 40.85 20.95 18.89
CA GLY A 659 41.64 21.20 20.10
C GLY A 659 43.06 20.59 20.02
N ASP A 660 43.83 20.68 21.08
CA ASP A 660 45.21 20.21 21.13
C ASP A 660 45.38 18.85 21.82
N ASP A 661 44.36 18.37 22.56
CA ASP A 661 44.43 17.10 23.27
C ASP A 661 44.26 15.89 22.35
N ALA A 662 45.34 15.21 22.06
CA ALA A 662 45.36 14.06 21.16
C ALA A 662 44.56 12.86 21.69
N VAL A 663 44.42 12.67 23.00
CA VAL A 663 43.72 11.54 23.61
C VAL A 663 42.19 11.75 23.44
N SER A 664 41.70 12.91 23.87
CA SER A 664 40.28 13.25 23.66
C SER A 664 39.89 13.24 22.20
N LYS A 665 40.78 13.73 21.32
CA LYS A 665 40.59 13.71 19.88
C LYS A 665 40.39 12.28 19.33
N GLN A 666 41.22 11.34 19.77
CA GLN A 666 41.14 9.96 19.37
C GLN A 666 39.84 9.28 19.86
N THR A 667 39.41 9.57 21.07
CA THR A 667 38.16 9.07 21.63
C THR A 667 36.95 9.60 20.83
N THR A 668 36.89 10.90 20.58
CA THR A 668 35.79 11.51 19.79
C THR A 668 35.77 11.00 18.36
N ARG A 669 36.93 10.79 17.68
CA ARG A 669 37.02 10.14 16.37
C ARG A 669 36.42 8.72 16.39
N SER A 670 36.79 7.94 17.40
CA SER A 670 36.25 6.58 17.59
C SER A 670 34.73 6.57 17.74
N ILE A 671 34.20 7.52 18.52
CA ILE A 671 32.73 7.64 18.70
C ILE A 671 32.03 8.15 17.44
N LEU A 672 32.61 9.08 16.71
CA LEU A 672 32.07 9.53 15.42
C LEU A 672 31.93 8.38 14.41
N VAL A 673 33.02 7.60 14.24
CA VAL A 673 32.98 6.47 13.27
C VAL A 673 32.07 5.36 13.76
N HIS A 674 32.08 5.05 15.06
CA HIS A 674 31.17 4.08 15.64
C HIS A 674 29.71 4.48 15.43
N THR A 675 29.36 5.72 15.76
CA THR A 675 27.99 6.23 15.61
C THR A 675 27.54 6.21 14.15
N LEU A 676 28.42 6.64 13.24
CA LEU A 676 28.14 6.58 11.81
C LEU A 676 27.96 5.13 11.32
N ASP A 677 28.82 4.19 11.71
CA ASP A 677 28.68 2.78 11.38
C ASP A 677 27.32 2.21 11.83
N GLN A 678 26.90 2.52 13.06
CA GLN A 678 25.62 2.07 13.59
C GLN A 678 24.43 2.73 12.88
N ILE A 679 24.52 3.99 12.50
CA ILE A 679 23.53 4.70 11.68
C ILE A 679 23.38 3.99 10.32
N LEU A 680 24.50 3.68 9.65
CA LEU A 680 24.48 3.01 8.35
C LEU A 680 23.85 1.63 8.43
N ARG A 681 24.12 0.88 9.51
CA ARG A 681 23.50 -0.43 9.76
C ARG A 681 21.99 -0.34 10.02
N LEU A 682 21.54 0.66 10.79
CA LEU A 682 20.11 0.89 11.02
C LEU A 682 19.36 1.32 9.77
N LEU A 683 20.00 2.11 8.90
CA LEU A 683 19.42 2.60 7.64
C LEU A 683 19.48 1.59 6.51
N HIS A 684 20.43 0.66 6.53
CA HIS A 684 20.67 -0.26 5.40
C HIS A 684 19.43 -1.01 4.93
N PRO A 685 18.54 -1.51 5.79
CA PRO A 685 17.29 -2.12 5.36
C PRO A 685 16.42 -1.21 4.47
N ILE A 686 16.48 0.09 4.68
CA ILE A 686 15.69 1.09 3.95
C ILE A 686 16.45 1.64 2.74
N MET A 687 17.72 2.00 2.93
CA MET A 687 18.61 2.66 1.95
C MET A 687 19.86 1.83 1.67
N PRO A 688 19.75 0.70 0.98
CA PRO A 688 20.86 -0.25 0.85
C PRO A 688 22.04 0.28 0.06
N PHE A 689 21.84 1.11 -0.96
CA PHE A 689 22.91 1.54 -1.85
C PHE A 689 23.82 2.60 -1.22
N VAL A 690 23.27 3.68 -0.73
CA VAL A 690 24.04 4.79 -0.15
C VAL A 690 24.73 4.39 1.14
N THR A 691 24.09 3.53 1.93
CA THR A 691 24.68 3.03 3.17
C THR A 691 25.88 2.12 2.92
N GLU A 692 25.78 1.23 1.95
CA GLU A 692 26.90 0.38 1.53
C GLU A 692 28.06 1.24 1.00
N GLU A 693 27.79 2.20 0.14
CA GLU A 693 28.82 3.10 -0.42
C GLU A 693 29.58 3.86 0.66
N ILE A 694 28.87 4.48 1.61
CA ILE A 694 29.50 5.22 2.71
C ILE A 694 30.30 4.25 3.59
N TRP A 695 29.74 3.08 3.88
CA TRP A 695 30.36 2.08 4.76
C TRP A 695 31.69 1.57 4.24
N GLU A 696 31.84 1.42 2.94
CA GLU A 696 33.13 1.06 2.30
C GLU A 696 34.23 2.11 2.48
N HIS A 697 33.87 3.35 2.84
CA HIS A 697 34.82 4.45 3.05
C HIS A 697 35.17 4.72 4.52
N ILE A 698 34.59 3.94 5.44
CA ILE A 698 34.95 4.02 6.89
C ILE A 698 35.60 2.72 7.35
N PRO A 699 36.36 2.71 8.45
CA PRO A 699 36.90 1.50 9.03
C PRO A 699 35.77 0.56 9.45
N HIS A 700 35.79 -0.68 8.92
CA HIS A 700 34.76 -1.68 9.20
C HIS A 700 35.32 -3.11 9.15
N GLN A 701 34.57 -4.05 9.71
CA GLN A 701 34.81 -5.50 9.59
C GLN A 701 33.75 -6.14 8.71
N GLY A 702 34.14 -7.09 7.86
CA GLY A 702 33.23 -7.77 6.92
C GLY A 702 33.31 -7.21 5.52
N ASN A 703 32.58 -7.87 4.61
CA ASN A 703 32.65 -7.56 3.17
C ASN A 703 31.46 -6.72 2.68
N SER A 704 30.36 -6.71 3.40
CA SER A 704 29.15 -6.00 3.00
C SER A 704 28.21 -5.76 4.19
N LEU A 705 27.50 -4.63 4.19
CA LEU A 705 26.41 -4.36 5.13
C LEU A 705 25.27 -5.36 5.01
N VAL A 706 25.06 -5.94 3.85
CA VAL A 706 23.99 -6.93 3.59
C VAL A 706 24.02 -8.06 4.61
N VAL A 707 25.21 -8.46 5.04
CA VAL A 707 25.44 -9.56 5.99
C VAL A 707 26.14 -9.11 7.29
N ALA A 708 26.29 -7.81 7.50
CA ALA A 708 26.82 -7.27 8.73
C ALA A 708 25.81 -7.41 9.89
N GLU A 709 26.32 -7.46 11.12
CA GLU A 709 25.44 -7.54 12.31
C GLU A 709 24.58 -6.29 12.49
N TYR A 710 23.32 -6.52 12.84
CA TYR A 710 22.38 -5.44 13.18
C TYR A 710 22.77 -4.80 14.51
N PRO A 711 22.61 -3.48 14.68
CA PRO A 711 22.93 -2.81 15.94
C PRO A 711 22.17 -3.39 17.12
N VAL A 712 22.89 -3.50 18.25
CA VAL A 712 22.34 -3.95 19.53
C VAL A 712 22.59 -2.90 20.60
N VAL A 713 21.68 -2.80 21.57
CA VAL A 713 21.82 -1.92 22.73
C VAL A 713 23.05 -2.35 23.55
N ARG A 714 23.87 -1.38 23.94
CA ARG A 714 25.03 -1.55 24.79
C ARG A 714 24.84 -0.79 26.12
N PRO A 715 24.37 -1.45 27.18
CA PRO A 715 23.98 -0.80 28.44
C PRO A 715 25.09 0.05 29.07
N GLU A 716 26.34 -0.27 28.77
CA GLU A 716 27.51 0.49 29.26
C GLU A 716 27.59 1.94 28.72
N PHE A 717 26.81 2.24 27.70
CA PHE A 717 26.73 3.59 27.10
C PHE A 717 25.57 4.43 27.63
N ASP A 718 24.69 3.87 28.45
CA ASP A 718 23.57 4.61 29.00
C ASP A 718 24.03 5.60 30.08
N ASP A 719 23.80 6.89 29.85
CA ASP A 719 24.08 7.98 30.73
C ASP A 719 22.90 8.96 30.83
N GLU A 720 22.04 8.71 31.81
CA GLU A 720 20.83 9.50 32.00
C GLU A 720 21.17 10.96 32.39
N THR A 721 22.28 11.18 33.11
CA THR A 721 22.71 12.52 33.51
C THR A 721 23.15 13.32 32.29
N ALA A 722 23.98 12.74 31.43
CA ALA A 722 24.39 13.37 30.18
C ALA A 722 23.17 13.63 29.28
N SER A 723 22.24 12.70 29.18
CA SER A 723 21.04 12.85 28.36
C SER A 723 20.16 14.01 28.82
N LYS A 724 19.82 14.07 30.12
CA LYS A 724 19.01 15.15 30.70
C LYS A 724 19.69 16.49 30.61
N GLY A 725 20.97 16.54 30.93
CA GLY A 725 21.76 17.76 30.88
C GLY A 725 21.86 18.34 29.48
N MET A 726 22.09 17.48 28.50
CA MET A 726 22.17 17.90 27.10
C MET A 726 20.84 18.43 26.57
N GLU A 727 19.68 17.88 26.99
CA GLU A 727 18.39 18.43 26.59
C GLU A 727 18.22 19.87 27.12
N VAL A 728 18.58 20.15 28.39
CA VAL A 728 18.56 21.51 28.93
C VAL A 728 19.52 22.43 28.15
N LEU A 729 20.71 21.94 27.82
CA LEU A 729 21.70 22.73 27.06
C LEU A 729 21.19 23.04 25.65
N LYS A 730 20.55 22.09 24.98
CA LYS A 730 19.92 22.30 23.67
C LYS A 730 18.76 23.30 23.75
N GLU A 731 17.89 23.19 24.77
CA GLU A 731 16.81 24.14 25.01
C GLU A 731 17.39 25.57 25.23
N LEU A 732 18.42 25.69 26.03
CA LEU A 732 19.11 26.95 26.31
C LEU A 732 19.65 27.60 25.04
N ILE A 733 20.39 26.84 24.23
CA ILE A 733 20.98 27.35 23.00
C ILE A 733 19.89 27.77 22.01
N ARG A 734 18.81 26.96 21.87
CA ARG A 734 17.67 27.31 21.04
C ARG A 734 16.97 28.58 21.53
N ALA A 735 16.75 28.71 22.84
CA ALA A 735 16.11 29.87 23.42
C ALA A 735 16.93 31.15 23.18
N VAL A 736 18.24 31.10 23.38
CA VAL A 736 19.12 32.22 23.07
C VAL A 736 19.08 32.60 21.60
N ARG A 737 19.12 31.61 20.70
CA ARG A 737 19.02 31.86 19.23
C ARG A 737 17.69 32.48 18.85
N ASN A 738 16.59 32.01 19.45
CA ASN A 738 15.26 32.57 19.20
C ASN A 738 15.15 34.00 19.66
N ILE A 739 15.64 34.32 20.91
CA ILE A 739 15.65 35.65 21.42
C ILE A 739 16.50 36.59 20.51
N ARG A 740 17.68 36.14 20.10
CA ARG A 740 18.52 36.91 19.15
C ARG A 740 17.79 37.17 17.83
N SER A 741 17.04 36.18 17.30
CA SER A 741 16.25 36.36 16.09
C SER A 741 15.12 37.36 16.25
N GLU A 742 14.42 37.31 17.39
CA GLU A 742 13.31 38.24 17.70
C GLU A 742 13.78 39.69 17.77
N VAL A 743 15.00 39.95 18.28
CA VAL A 743 15.57 41.27 18.40
C VAL A 743 16.60 41.63 17.33
N ASN A 744 16.67 40.82 16.26
CA ASN A 744 17.60 40.98 15.14
C ASN A 744 19.08 41.15 15.54
N THR A 745 19.51 40.42 16.58
CA THR A 745 20.89 40.45 17.05
C THR A 745 21.68 39.29 16.40
N PRO A 746 22.73 39.58 15.58
CA PRO A 746 23.50 38.52 14.93
C PRO A 746 24.30 37.72 15.95
N LEU A 747 24.59 36.44 15.62
CA LEU A 747 25.38 35.56 16.50
C LEU A 747 26.80 36.10 16.78
N SER A 748 27.36 36.86 15.86
CA SER A 748 28.70 37.50 16.02
C SER A 748 28.73 38.58 17.07
N LYS A 749 27.59 39.17 17.48
CA LYS A 749 27.53 40.19 18.52
C LYS A 749 27.53 39.52 19.89
N PRO A 750 28.47 39.79 20.79
CA PRO A 750 28.47 39.26 22.16
C PRO A 750 27.23 39.72 22.93
N ILE A 751 26.80 38.93 23.92
CA ILE A 751 25.64 39.20 24.76
C ILE A 751 25.99 38.96 26.24
N THR A 752 25.25 39.63 27.14
CA THR A 752 25.20 39.23 28.56
C THR A 752 24.15 38.13 28.70
N LEU A 753 24.52 36.96 29.22
CA LEU A 753 23.65 35.82 29.46
C LEU A 753 23.63 35.44 30.92
N LEU A 754 22.48 35.55 31.53
CA LEU A 754 22.26 35.15 32.94
C LEU A 754 21.38 33.89 32.94
N ILE A 755 21.83 32.85 33.63
CA ILE A 755 21.15 31.57 33.73
C ILE A 755 20.82 31.30 35.18
N LYS A 756 19.53 31.39 35.51
CA LYS A 756 19.03 31.02 36.82
C LYS A 756 18.66 29.56 36.86
N THR A 757 19.27 28.79 37.73
CA THR A 757 19.00 27.36 37.89
C THR A 757 18.12 27.14 39.12
N ASN A 758 17.18 26.18 39.00
CA ASN A 758 16.31 25.76 40.09
C ASN A 758 16.64 24.34 40.57
N ASP A 759 17.61 23.69 39.93
CA ASP A 759 18.07 22.33 40.21
C ASP A 759 19.59 22.30 40.30
N ALA A 760 20.11 21.84 41.43
CA ALA A 760 21.56 21.78 41.68
C ALA A 760 22.34 20.89 40.70
N LYS A 761 21.71 19.86 40.17
CA LYS A 761 22.33 18.98 39.17
C LYS A 761 22.43 19.68 37.80
N ILE A 762 21.42 20.45 37.43
CA ILE A 762 21.45 21.25 36.21
C ILE A 762 22.46 22.39 36.36
N ASP A 763 22.53 23.05 37.52
CA ASP A 763 23.52 24.06 37.81
C ASP A 763 24.95 23.52 37.63
N GLN A 764 25.26 22.41 38.27
CA GLN A 764 26.54 21.74 38.13
C GLN A 764 26.84 21.36 36.67
N PHE A 765 25.87 20.77 35.98
CA PHE A 765 26.01 20.35 34.57
C PHE A 765 26.35 21.54 33.67
N LEU A 766 25.63 22.67 33.81
CA LEU A 766 25.85 23.85 32.99
C LEU A 766 27.19 24.51 33.29
N VAL A 767 27.61 24.56 34.58
CA VAL A 767 28.92 25.08 35.00
C VAL A 767 30.06 24.22 34.45
N GLU A 768 29.94 22.89 34.46
CA GLU A 768 30.95 21.97 33.93
C GLU A 768 31.05 22.02 32.41
N ASN A 769 29.99 22.48 31.70
CA ASN A 769 29.87 22.49 30.25
C ASN A 769 29.72 23.91 29.65
N THR A 770 30.26 24.92 30.31
CA THR A 770 30.21 26.33 29.86
C THR A 770 30.84 26.54 28.48
N SER A 771 31.82 25.73 28.07
CA SER A 771 32.45 25.84 26.75
C SER A 771 31.46 25.74 25.62
N TYR A 772 30.42 24.86 25.72
CA TYR A 772 29.37 24.79 24.71
C TYR A 772 28.47 26.03 24.73
N ILE A 773 28.17 26.58 25.90
CA ILE A 773 27.39 27.81 26.02
C ILE A 773 28.15 28.97 25.38
N GLU A 774 29.46 29.12 25.70
CA GLU A 774 30.33 30.12 25.12
C GLU A 774 30.40 30.02 23.60
N ARG A 775 30.57 28.81 23.07
CA ARG A 775 30.66 28.53 21.62
C ARG A 775 29.37 28.85 20.87
N PHE A 776 28.22 28.39 21.37
CA PHE A 776 26.95 28.48 20.65
C PHE A 776 26.12 29.72 20.94
N CYS A 777 26.33 30.37 22.07
CA CYS A 777 25.61 31.56 22.49
C CYS A 777 26.42 32.84 22.36
N ASN A 778 27.79 32.77 22.32
CA ASN A 778 28.73 33.88 22.26
C ASN A 778 28.44 34.96 23.34
N PRO A 779 28.50 34.59 24.66
CA PRO A 779 28.34 35.58 25.72
C PRO A 779 29.62 36.38 25.91
N GLU A 780 29.49 37.70 26.14
CA GLU A 780 30.55 38.56 26.66
C GLU A 780 30.66 38.37 28.16
N GLU A 781 29.52 38.18 28.83
CA GLU A 781 29.38 37.89 30.23
C GLU A 781 28.41 36.74 30.44
N LEU A 782 28.83 35.71 31.18
CA LEU A 782 28.03 34.53 31.51
C LEU A 782 27.98 34.36 33.04
N THR A 783 26.75 34.32 33.59
CA THR A 783 26.55 34.03 35.02
C THR A 783 25.55 32.88 35.14
N ILE A 784 25.93 31.85 35.87
CA ILE A 784 25.07 30.68 36.17
C ILE A 784 24.93 30.61 37.70
N SER A 785 23.71 30.77 38.23
CA SER A 785 23.47 30.72 39.69
C SER A 785 21.98 30.60 39.99
N SER A 786 21.64 29.94 41.09
CA SER A 786 20.28 29.90 41.65
C SER A 786 19.81 31.20 42.22
N GLU A 787 20.74 32.12 42.55
CA GLU A 787 20.45 33.38 43.22
C GLU A 787 20.19 34.58 42.29
N ILE A 788 20.20 34.34 40.98
CA ILE A 788 19.94 35.38 39.96
C ILE A 788 18.54 35.96 40.16
N THR A 789 18.46 37.27 40.28
CA THR A 789 17.21 38.01 40.22
C THR A 789 16.97 38.46 38.78
N ALA A 790 15.75 38.30 38.30
CA ALA A 790 15.40 38.74 36.94
C ALA A 790 15.70 40.24 36.80
N PRO A 791 16.47 40.68 35.79
CA PRO A 791 16.66 42.09 35.51
C PRO A 791 15.35 42.76 35.10
N ASP A 792 15.14 44.01 35.47
CA ASP A 792 13.91 44.76 35.17
C ASP A 792 13.59 44.84 33.66
N LEU A 793 14.62 44.76 32.84
CA LEU A 793 14.50 44.87 31.38
C LEU A 793 15.41 43.85 30.69
N ALA A 794 14.88 42.66 30.57
CA ALA A 794 15.54 41.56 29.88
C ALA A 794 14.55 40.73 29.04
N MET A 795 15.03 40.17 27.95
CA MET A 795 14.34 39.04 27.30
C MET A 795 14.59 37.83 28.18
N SER A 796 13.56 37.00 28.33
CA SER A 796 13.67 35.79 29.16
C SER A 796 13.05 34.59 28.44
N ALA A 797 13.52 33.41 28.81
CA ALA A 797 12.88 32.15 28.43
C ALA A 797 12.97 31.16 29.61
N VAL A 798 11.90 30.45 29.84
CA VAL A 798 11.82 29.38 30.84
C VAL A 798 12.22 28.07 30.18
N LEU A 799 13.13 27.33 30.79
CA LEU A 799 13.65 26.05 30.35
C LEU A 799 13.31 24.98 31.39
N THR A 800 13.55 23.74 31.04
CA THR A 800 13.45 22.62 32.00
C THR A 800 14.49 22.75 33.09
N GLY A 801 14.07 23.23 34.30
CA GLY A 801 14.92 23.40 35.48
C GLY A 801 15.83 24.64 35.48
N ALA A 802 15.66 25.53 34.50
CA ALA A 802 16.40 26.80 34.45
C ALA A 802 15.57 27.92 33.83
N GLU A 803 16.03 29.14 33.98
CA GLU A 803 15.48 30.33 33.34
C GLU A 803 16.63 31.20 32.83
N ILE A 804 16.53 31.69 31.60
CA ILE A 804 17.57 32.56 31.04
C ILE A 804 17.08 33.98 30.93
N PHE A 805 18.00 34.92 31.11
CA PHE A 805 17.78 36.36 30.95
C PHE A 805 18.88 36.95 30.07
N LEU A 806 18.47 37.72 29.08
CA LEU A 806 19.34 38.52 28.21
C LEU A 806 18.95 39.99 28.42
N PRO A 807 19.73 40.74 29.20
CA PRO A 807 19.48 42.17 29.39
C PRO A 807 19.42 42.92 28.05
N LEU A 808 18.44 43.78 27.88
CA LEU A 808 18.24 44.55 26.64
C LEU A 808 19.33 45.62 26.45
N ALA A 809 19.93 46.08 27.52
CA ALA A 809 21.09 46.97 27.46
C ALA A 809 22.26 46.27 26.75
N GLY A 810 22.66 46.79 25.60
CA GLY A 810 23.71 46.20 24.76
C GLY A 810 23.21 45.16 23.75
N LEU A 811 22.01 44.60 23.91
CA LEU A 811 21.47 43.60 23.01
C LEU A 811 20.94 44.21 21.70
N ILE A 812 20.24 45.35 21.82
CA ILE A 812 19.63 46.06 20.69
C ILE A 812 20.14 47.54 20.66
N ASN A 813 20.15 48.10 19.44
CA ASN A 813 20.20 49.53 19.30
C ASN A 813 18.77 50.08 19.53
N ILE A 814 18.52 50.57 20.73
CA ILE A 814 17.16 50.96 21.18
C ILE A 814 16.53 51.94 20.23
N GLU A 815 17.30 52.91 19.67
CA GLU A 815 16.78 53.89 18.74
C GLU A 815 16.36 53.27 17.39
N GLU A 816 17.15 52.36 16.88
CA GLU A 816 16.85 51.65 15.63
C GLU A 816 15.66 50.71 15.81
N GLU A 817 15.59 50.01 16.92
CA GLU A 817 14.49 49.11 17.23
C GLU A 817 13.18 49.87 17.45
N ILE A 818 13.19 51.01 18.14
CA ILE A 818 12.02 51.87 18.28
C ILE A 818 11.56 52.33 16.89
N LYS A 819 12.46 52.77 15.99
CA LYS A 819 12.10 53.13 14.61
C LYS A 819 11.53 51.98 13.80
N ARG A 820 12.05 50.77 13.99
CA ARG A 820 11.51 49.56 13.34
C ARG A 820 10.09 49.27 13.81
N LEU A 821 9.90 49.27 15.13
CA LEU A 821 8.61 49.02 15.79
C LEU A 821 7.58 50.13 15.48
N GLU A 822 8.01 51.38 15.33
CA GLU A 822 7.14 52.47 14.88
C GLU A 822 6.61 52.26 13.46
N LYS A 823 7.45 51.76 12.52
CA LYS A 823 7.02 51.35 11.19
C LYS A 823 6.05 50.17 11.22
N GLU A 824 6.32 49.21 12.07
CA GLU A 824 5.44 48.05 12.29
C GLU A 824 4.10 48.46 12.87
N LEU A 825 4.10 49.40 13.82
CA LEU A 825 2.91 49.98 14.40
C LEU A 825 2.07 50.73 13.34
N GLU A 826 2.73 51.47 12.46
CA GLU A 826 2.08 52.19 11.36
C GLU A 826 1.40 51.18 10.41
N LYS A 827 2.07 50.05 10.10
CA LYS A 827 1.52 48.95 9.33
C LYS A 827 0.24 48.41 9.99
N TRP A 828 0.34 48.00 11.24
CA TRP A 828 -0.80 47.41 11.95
C TRP A 828 -1.94 48.41 12.14
N THR A 829 -1.61 49.66 12.37
CA THR A 829 -2.61 50.74 12.46
C THR A 829 -3.37 50.93 11.13
N SER A 830 -2.66 50.79 10.02
CA SER A 830 -3.23 50.85 8.66
C SER A 830 -4.15 49.66 8.39
N GLU A 831 -3.71 48.47 8.79
CA GLU A 831 -4.47 47.22 8.62
C GLU A 831 -5.74 47.24 9.50
N VAL A 832 -5.64 47.68 10.75
CA VAL A 832 -6.81 47.84 11.63
C VAL A 832 -7.81 48.81 11.00
N LYS A 833 -7.37 50.00 10.55
CA LYS A 833 -8.23 50.96 9.86
C LYS A 833 -8.89 50.38 8.63
N ARG A 834 -8.17 49.61 7.85
CA ARG A 834 -8.69 48.96 6.64
C ARG A 834 -9.82 47.97 6.95
N VAL A 835 -9.61 47.12 7.97
CA VAL A 835 -10.61 46.13 8.38
C VAL A 835 -11.82 46.80 9.06
N GLN A 836 -11.58 47.78 9.92
CA GLN A 836 -12.63 48.58 10.53
C GLN A 836 -13.46 49.34 9.49
N GLY A 837 -12.80 49.89 8.47
CA GLY A 837 -13.49 50.53 7.35
C GLY A 837 -14.39 49.59 6.57
N LYS A 838 -13.99 48.33 6.45
CA LYS A 838 -14.84 47.29 5.84
C LYS A 838 -16.03 46.92 6.74
N LEU A 839 -15.76 46.71 8.04
CA LEU A 839 -16.77 46.29 9.02
C LEU A 839 -17.78 47.42 9.35
N SER A 840 -17.40 48.69 9.18
CA SER A 840 -18.29 49.87 9.33
C SER A 840 -19.15 50.13 8.07
N ASN A 841 -18.87 49.46 6.96
CA ASN A 841 -19.65 49.57 5.75
C ASN A 841 -20.93 48.71 5.86
N GLU A 842 -22.07 49.29 6.14
CA GLU A 842 -23.34 48.59 6.27
C GLU A 842 -23.71 47.75 5.04
N ARG A 843 -23.33 48.16 3.84
CA ARG A 843 -23.56 47.39 2.62
C ARG A 843 -22.69 46.11 2.54
N PHE A 844 -21.50 46.16 3.11
CA PHE A 844 -20.65 45.00 3.18
C PHE A 844 -21.19 43.99 4.21
N VAL A 845 -21.48 44.46 5.42
CA VAL A 845 -21.95 43.62 6.53
C VAL A 845 -23.33 42.99 6.25
N SER A 846 -24.19 43.68 5.50
CA SER A 846 -25.54 43.15 5.19
C SER A 846 -25.59 42.25 3.95
N ASN A 847 -24.62 42.34 3.03
CA ASN A 847 -24.65 41.58 1.77
C ASN A 847 -23.60 40.50 1.63
N ALA A 848 -22.57 40.50 2.48
CA ALA A 848 -21.54 39.45 2.48
C ALA A 848 -22.01 38.20 3.24
N PRO A 849 -21.57 36.99 2.88
CA PRO A 849 -21.81 35.79 3.66
C PRO A 849 -21.31 35.93 5.11
N GLU A 850 -22.05 35.38 6.06
CA GLU A 850 -21.75 35.50 7.50
C GLU A 850 -20.33 35.03 7.82
N GLU A 851 -19.85 33.97 7.20
CA GLU A 851 -18.47 33.45 7.33
C GLU A 851 -17.40 34.49 6.92
N VAL A 852 -17.67 35.31 5.92
CA VAL A 852 -16.73 36.34 5.45
C VAL A 852 -16.71 37.52 6.43
N VAL A 853 -17.84 37.87 7.01
CA VAL A 853 -17.93 38.93 8.03
C VAL A 853 -17.22 38.50 9.31
N GLU A 854 -17.42 37.26 9.75
CA GLU A 854 -16.74 36.67 10.92
C GLU A 854 -15.22 36.56 10.71
N ALA A 855 -14.76 36.17 9.49
CA ALA A 855 -13.36 36.16 9.14
C ALA A 855 -12.71 37.57 9.21
N GLU A 856 -13.40 38.61 8.80
CA GLU A 856 -12.89 39.96 8.93
C GLU A 856 -12.92 40.48 10.39
N ARG A 857 -13.88 40.06 11.22
CA ARG A 857 -13.87 40.35 12.68
C ARG A 857 -12.72 39.64 13.39
N ALA A 858 -12.43 38.42 13.03
CA ALA A 858 -11.27 37.67 13.55
C ALA A 858 -9.95 38.36 13.18
N LYS A 859 -9.82 38.88 11.97
CA LYS A 859 -8.68 39.70 11.52
C LYS A 859 -8.58 41.01 12.31
N GLU A 860 -9.68 41.66 12.55
CA GLU A 860 -9.70 42.92 13.36
C GLU A 860 -9.12 42.65 14.75
N LYS A 861 -9.61 41.59 15.40
CA LYS A 861 -9.14 41.21 16.73
C LYS A 861 -7.63 40.89 16.72
N ASP A 862 -7.15 40.05 15.80
CA ASP A 862 -5.75 39.71 15.64
C ASP A 862 -4.86 40.95 15.40
N TYR A 863 -5.32 41.89 14.55
CA TYR A 863 -4.54 43.08 14.24
C TYR A 863 -4.53 44.08 15.40
N LEU A 864 -5.61 44.19 16.17
CA LEU A 864 -5.66 44.99 17.37
C LEU A 864 -4.73 44.46 18.49
N GLU A 865 -4.70 43.13 18.67
CA GLU A 865 -3.78 42.50 19.60
C GLU A 865 -2.32 42.76 19.21
N LYS A 866 -1.98 42.60 17.92
CA LYS A 866 -0.64 42.91 17.37
C LYS A 866 -0.30 44.40 17.52
N GLN A 867 -1.23 45.32 17.22
CA GLN A 867 -1.01 46.75 17.43
C GLN A 867 -0.73 47.11 18.88
N THR A 868 -1.50 46.49 19.80
CA THR A 868 -1.36 46.73 21.24
C THR A 868 0.00 46.21 21.74
N ALA A 869 0.36 45.00 21.36
CA ALA A 869 1.66 44.42 21.75
C ALA A 869 2.85 45.24 21.24
N VAL A 870 2.79 45.77 20.01
CA VAL A 870 3.85 46.62 19.45
C VAL A 870 3.91 47.97 20.21
N LYS A 871 2.76 48.56 20.54
CA LYS A 871 2.73 49.80 21.36
C LYS A 871 3.35 49.62 22.73
N GLU A 872 2.96 48.57 23.45
CA GLU A 872 3.51 48.23 24.77
C GLU A 872 5.01 48.02 24.69
N ARG A 873 5.46 47.40 23.61
CA ARG A 873 6.91 47.17 23.39
C ARG A 873 7.65 48.46 23.14
N ILE A 874 7.13 49.40 22.34
CA ILE A 874 7.72 50.75 22.14
C ILE A 874 7.78 51.54 23.46
N GLU A 875 6.71 51.53 24.27
CA GLU A 875 6.68 52.18 25.55
C GLU A 875 7.72 51.63 26.52
N SER A 876 7.84 50.28 26.57
CA SER A 876 8.87 49.63 27.38
C SER A 876 10.28 50.03 26.94
N LEU A 877 10.54 50.09 25.63
CA LEU A 877 11.87 50.49 25.12
C LEU A 877 12.19 51.98 25.36
N ARG A 878 11.19 52.85 25.31
CA ARG A 878 11.37 54.27 25.63
C ARG A 878 11.65 54.53 27.11
N THR A 879 11.21 53.64 28.00
CA THR A 879 11.56 53.72 29.44
C THR A 879 13.01 53.32 29.71
N ILE A 880 13.65 52.66 28.78
CA ILE A 880 15.08 52.27 28.85
C ILE A 880 16.01 53.38 28.31
N GLN A 881 15.56 54.23 27.45
CA GLN A 881 16.30 55.36 26.87
C GLN A 881 16.44 56.48 27.84
#